data_a60a920743d14dd29ed1cacbf11a6e42
#
_entry.id   a60a920743d14dd29ed1cacbf11a6e42
#
_cell.length_a   1.000
_cell.length_b   1.000
_cell.length_c   1.000
_cell.angle_alpha   90.00
_cell.angle_beta   90.00
_cell.angle_gamma   90.00
#
_symmetry.space_group_name_H-M   'P 1'
#
loop_
_entity.id
_entity.type
_entity.pdbx_description
1 polymer ?
#
loop_
_entity_poly.entity_id
_entity_poly.type
_entity_poly.pdbx_seq_one_letter_code
_entity_poly.pdbx_strand_id
1 'polypeptide(L)'
;MSWLTPIGFLGLIGLIALIIIYIIKPNYQNKVISSTFIWKLSLKLRKKQIPISRLRNIILFICQVLAISTLAFILAQPVIAAEKEEEKSEKIAIIDASVSMFTEINGETRFERAIESIRVLANETFEKESEDTITVILAGETPKILASSVSFENKDLVFEALDELLDPSKMVNNKIQPITYTKGDIAGAIKLAEEKTSIDPKAEVLLYTDTKYIDPGKIIIKDVKDPAEWNASILDARAIVDENYYRFEIDVAVSGGVDADINVFLDIYGTNSEKDNLQLSATARCIGGETTTLVFAKNRDNGLSAEENGINVETVVFSYENASVRIEENDCFKYDNSFELYGGKKPPLRIQYVSSNPNNFFASALLVLRDALGKHWEVEFVEVKPYEEPEKEGFDFYIYEHNKVPNDLPVDGVVILADPDSIPSRAGITLGKQYTSQNMTPINLTGVEKEHPLMDNVNAENVTVTKFTELRTTDDYATLMAVQDVPVVMAKNEPDQKIVVMSFSLHYSNLSILLDFPLFMYNIFEYYSPSTFTEYVFNVNDEITLNSRSEMLEISDGNDNIITEITEFPTNLQLKTPGIYKVSQTPISGIEVEECFFVKMPEDECNISEEIDTLANPYFAQEEEKADVDLLLYFALALVALLFVEWWLQSREQF
;
A
#
# COMPACT_ATOMS: atom_id res chain seq x y z
N MET A 1 18.49 45.46 -8.98
CA MET A 1 18.20 45.88 -10.37
C MET A 1 18.76 44.82 -11.29
N SER A 2 17.95 44.15 -12.02
CA SER A 2 18.32 43.08 -12.99
C SER A 2 17.92 43.51 -14.40
N TRP A 3 18.40 42.82 -15.40
CA TRP A 3 18.17 43.11 -16.81
C TRP A 3 17.57 41.89 -17.49
N LEU A 4 16.34 41.99 -18.00
CA LEU A 4 15.67 40.89 -18.66
C LEU A 4 16.32 40.53 -20.02
N THR A 5 16.79 41.54 -20.77
CA THR A 5 17.42 41.37 -22.05
C THR A 5 18.79 42.09 -22.15
N PRO A 6 19.86 41.54 -21.59
CA PRO A 6 21.20 42.19 -21.58
C PRO A 6 21.74 42.49 -22.99
N ILE A 7 21.29 41.78 -24.00
CA ILE A 7 21.61 42.03 -25.42
C ILE A 7 21.18 43.41 -25.86
N GLY A 8 20.20 44.08 -25.21
CA GLY A 8 19.79 45.45 -25.45
C GLY A 8 20.94 46.45 -25.36
N PHE A 9 21.98 46.19 -24.55
CA PHE A 9 23.17 47.05 -24.50
C PHE A 9 23.98 47.12 -25.78
N LEU A 10 23.76 46.21 -26.78
CA LEU A 10 24.31 46.38 -28.11
C LEU A 10 23.84 47.67 -28.79
N GLY A 11 22.71 48.23 -28.35
CA GLY A 11 22.28 49.58 -28.77
C GLY A 11 23.30 50.71 -28.51
N LEU A 12 24.19 50.55 -27.52
CA LEU A 12 25.27 51.50 -27.27
C LEU A 12 26.32 51.58 -28.39
N ILE A 13 26.35 50.60 -29.33
CA ILE A 13 27.17 50.72 -30.56
C ILE A 13 26.75 51.94 -31.37
N GLY A 14 25.51 52.38 -31.27
CA GLY A 14 25.04 53.63 -31.86
C GLY A 14 25.82 54.87 -31.41
N LEU A 15 26.38 54.87 -30.21
CA LEU A 15 27.25 55.96 -29.72
C LEU A 15 28.54 56.09 -30.54
N ILE A 16 29.09 54.97 -31.01
CA ILE A 16 30.29 54.96 -31.87
C ILE A 16 29.97 55.67 -33.20
N ALA A 17 28.81 55.33 -33.81
CA ALA A 17 28.37 55.96 -35.04
C ALA A 17 28.14 57.47 -34.83
N LEU A 18 27.50 57.89 -33.72
CA LEU A 18 27.29 59.26 -33.38
C LEU A 18 28.63 60.03 -33.25
N ILE A 19 29.58 59.48 -32.52
CA ILE A 19 30.92 60.06 -32.33
C ILE A 19 31.64 60.23 -33.69
N ILE A 20 31.55 59.27 -34.57
CA ILE A 20 32.16 59.31 -35.89
C ILE A 20 31.53 60.47 -36.70
N ILE A 21 30.20 60.63 -36.68
CA ILE A 21 29.50 61.72 -37.36
C ILE A 21 29.96 63.08 -36.87
N TYR A 22 30.16 63.25 -35.56
CA TYR A 22 30.64 64.52 -34.96
C TYR A 22 32.11 64.79 -35.21
N ILE A 23 32.94 63.77 -35.47
CA ILE A 23 34.39 63.91 -35.81
C ILE A 23 34.58 64.24 -37.28
N ILE A 24 33.71 63.78 -38.19
CA ILE A 24 33.81 64.01 -39.62
C ILE A 24 33.62 65.53 -39.91
N LYS A 25 34.72 66.19 -40.26
CA LYS A 25 34.66 67.60 -40.69
C LYS A 25 34.07 67.72 -42.08
N PRO A 26 33.09 68.65 -42.30
CA PRO A 26 32.56 68.87 -43.66
C PRO A 26 33.66 69.36 -44.59
N ASN A 27 33.75 68.73 -45.76
CA ASN A 27 34.75 69.09 -46.77
C ASN A 27 34.22 70.30 -47.59
N TYR A 28 34.79 71.52 -47.30
CA TYR A 28 34.41 72.73 -48.03
C TYR A 28 35.12 72.79 -49.36
N GLN A 29 34.36 72.86 -50.44
CA GLN A 29 34.90 73.13 -51.79
C GLN A 29 35.07 74.66 -51.94
N ASN A 30 36.29 75.10 -52.22
CA ASN A 30 36.59 76.48 -52.59
C ASN A 30 36.03 76.78 -53.95
N LYS A 31 34.93 77.55 -54.05
CA LYS A 31 34.42 78.09 -55.32
C LYS A 31 34.91 79.51 -55.48
N VAL A 32 35.66 79.74 -56.55
CA VAL A 32 36.13 81.08 -56.89
C VAL A 32 34.95 81.90 -57.43
N ILE A 33 34.64 83.01 -56.77
CA ILE A 33 33.57 83.95 -57.15
C ILE A 33 34.22 85.27 -57.52
N SER A 34 33.74 85.89 -58.55
CA SER A 34 34.33 87.07 -59.25
C SER A 34 34.29 88.39 -58.41
N SER A 35 33.51 88.49 -57.34
CA SER A 35 33.49 89.65 -56.49
C SER A 35 33.14 89.22 -55.03
N THR A 36 33.95 89.65 -54.09
CA THR A 36 33.80 89.40 -52.67
C THR A 36 33.27 90.64 -51.90
N PHE A 37 32.91 91.69 -52.64
CA PHE A 37 32.50 92.99 -52.08
C PHE A 37 31.23 92.84 -51.24
N ILE A 38 30.20 92.16 -51.75
CA ILE A 38 28.93 91.96 -51.07
C ILE A 38 29.12 91.09 -49.82
N TRP A 39 30.03 90.10 -49.85
CA TRP A 39 30.35 89.26 -48.75
C TRP A 39 31.11 89.99 -47.68
N LYS A 40 32.01 90.90 -48.06
CA LYS A 40 32.72 91.81 -47.05
C LYS A 40 31.76 92.78 -46.41
N LEU A 41 30.74 93.26 -47.12
CA LEU A 41 29.71 94.14 -46.57
C LEU A 41 28.82 93.39 -45.56
N SER A 42 28.43 92.16 -45.88
CA SER A 42 27.65 91.24 -45.03
C SER A 42 28.41 90.87 -43.80
N LEU A 43 29.70 90.65 -43.91
CA LEU A 43 30.56 90.36 -42.74
C LEU A 43 30.73 91.53 -41.80
N LYS A 44 30.66 92.76 -42.29
CA LYS A 44 30.71 93.99 -41.44
C LYS A 44 29.42 94.21 -40.63
N LEU A 45 28.31 93.66 -41.09
CA LEU A 45 27.00 93.75 -40.47
C LEU A 45 26.75 92.60 -39.47
N ARG A 46 27.58 91.54 -39.45
CA ARG A 46 27.50 90.48 -38.45
C ARG A 46 27.98 91.03 -37.13
N LYS A 47 27.06 91.45 -36.31
CA LYS A 47 27.32 91.65 -34.89
C LYS A 47 28.11 90.47 -34.35
N LYS A 48 29.16 90.70 -33.58
CA LYS A 48 29.88 89.66 -32.85
C LYS A 48 28.89 88.81 -32.10
N GLN A 49 28.52 87.62 -32.69
CA GLN A 49 27.79 86.60 -31.99
C GLN A 49 28.76 85.95 -31.00
N ILE A 50 28.41 86.08 -29.74
CA ILE A 50 29.05 85.44 -28.61
C ILE A 50 29.18 83.92 -28.97
N PRO A 51 30.20 83.13 -28.53
CA PRO A 51 30.48 81.77 -28.88
C PRO A 51 29.46 80.74 -28.31
N ILE A 52 28.19 81.13 -28.30
CA ILE A 52 27.05 80.30 -27.84
C ILE A 52 26.82 79.09 -28.83
N SER A 53 27.21 79.22 -30.07
CA SER A 53 27.06 78.13 -31.06
C SER A 53 27.90 76.90 -30.77
N ARG A 54 29.11 77.04 -30.20
CA ARG A 54 29.92 75.90 -29.79
C ARG A 54 29.36 75.19 -28.55
N LEU A 55 28.84 76.01 -27.59
CA LEU A 55 28.23 75.46 -26.38
C LEU A 55 26.94 74.70 -26.72
N ARG A 56 26.12 75.19 -27.64
CA ARG A 56 24.88 74.59 -28.09
C ARG A 56 25.11 73.26 -28.84
N ASN A 57 26.09 73.16 -29.70
CA ASN A 57 26.44 71.92 -30.39
C ASN A 57 26.90 70.84 -29.42
N ILE A 58 27.56 71.23 -28.33
CA ILE A 58 27.93 70.30 -27.25
C ILE A 58 26.68 69.84 -26.47
N ILE A 59 25.74 70.70 -26.18
CA ILE A 59 24.48 70.36 -25.52
C ILE A 59 23.66 69.39 -26.38
N LEU A 60 23.56 69.69 -27.67
CA LEU A 60 22.83 68.80 -28.65
C LEU A 60 23.50 67.41 -28.73
N PHE A 61 24.84 67.34 -28.75
CA PHE A 61 25.57 66.11 -28.69
C PHE A 61 25.29 65.32 -27.39
N ILE A 62 25.28 66.00 -26.24
CA ILE A 62 24.96 65.41 -24.96
C ILE A 62 23.53 64.85 -24.98
N CYS A 63 22.54 65.59 -25.48
CA CYS A 63 21.16 65.10 -25.62
C CYS A 63 21.07 63.85 -26.48
N GLN A 64 21.82 63.80 -27.60
CA GLN A 64 21.83 62.59 -28.46
C GLN A 64 22.52 61.41 -27.81
N VAL A 65 23.63 61.62 -27.08
CA VAL A 65 24.28 60.58 -26.31
C VAL A 65 23.32 60.01 -25.24
N LEU A 66 22.62 60.89 -24.50
CA LEU A 66 21.64 60.49 -23.51
C LEU A 66 20.46 59.75 -24.13
N ALA A 67 19.94 60.21 -25.29
CA ALA A 67 18.83 59.57 -25.98
C ALA A 67 19.19 58.15 -26.45
N ILE A 68 20.38 57.94 -27.06
CA ILE A 68 20.86 56.60 -27.47
C ILE A 68 21.08 55.73 -26.22
N SER A 69 21.64 56.25 -25.16
CA SER A 69 21.83 55.49 -23.90
C SER A 69 20.51 55.08 -23.30
N THR A 70 19.54 56.00 -23.22
CA THR A 70 18.19 55.70 -22.70
C THR A 70 17.48 54.65 -23.58
N LEU A 71 17.64 54.71 -24.89
CA LEU A 71 17.10 53.72 -25.80
C LEU A 71 17.73 52.34 -25.56
N ALA A 72 19.05 52.28 -25.33
CA ALA A 72 19.75 51.02 -25.00
C ALA A 72 19.28 50.45 -23.64
N PHE A 73 19.00 51.28 -22.65
CA PHE A 73 18.40 50.88 -21.38
C PHE A 73 16.97 50.34 -21.56
N ILE A 74 16.15 50.99 -22.42
CA ILE A 74 14.82 50.50 -22.74
C ILE A 74 14.90 49.09 -23.38
N LEU A 75 15.83 48.89 -24.33
CA LEU A 75 16.06 47.59 -24.95
C LEU A 75 16.60 46.53 -24.01
N ALA A 76 17.31 46.93 -22.97
CA ALA A 76 17.84 46.02 -21.94
C ALA A 76 16.79 45.62 -20.90
N GLN A 77 15.59 46.24 -20.90
CA GLN A 77 14.47 45.98 -19.98
C GLN A 77 14.90 45.93 -18.50
N PRO A 78 15.20 47.05 -17.88
CA PRO A 78 15.57 47.08 -16.46
C PRO A 78 14.37 46.80 -15.57
N VAL A 79 14.55 45.85 -14.62
CA VAL A 79 13.56 45.53 -13.60
C VAL A 79 14.15 45.68 -12.20
N ILE A 80 13.35 46.13 -11.28
CA ILE A 80 13.68 46.16 -9.87
C ILE A 80 12.85 45.08 -9.20
N ALA A 81 13.53 44.11 -8.53
CA ALA A 81 12.83 43.21 -7.63
C ALA A 81 12.13 44.06 -6.56
N ALA A 82 10.81 44.00 -6.49
CA ALA A 82 10.09 44.65 -5.41
C ALA A 82 10.49 43.90 -4.13
N GLU A 83 11.02 44.60 -3.14
CA GLU A 83 10.99 44.10 -1.77
C GLU A 83 9.52 44.02 -1.40
N LYS A 84 9.02 42.78 -1.27
CA LYS A 84 7.68 42.55 -0.75
C LYS A 84 7.64 43.09 0.67
N GLU A 85 6.69 43.99 0.96
CA GLU A 85 6.22 44.16 2.34
C GLU A 85 5.95 42.74 2.88
N GLU A 86 6.29 42.49 4.13
CA GLU A 86 6.02 41.21 4.83
C GLU A 86 4.49 41.04 4.87
N GLU A 87 3.93 40.52 3.77
CA GLU A 87 2.52 40.17 3.73
C GLU A 87 2.35 38.87 4.48
N LYS A 88 1.22 38.74 5.19
CA LYS A 88 0.76 37.55 5.89
C LYS A 88 1.04 36.31 5.07
N SER A 89 1.72 35.35 5.68
CA SER A 89 2.05 34.06 5.07
C SER A 89 1.55 32.92 5.95
N GLU A 90 0.98 31.87 5.34
CA GLU A 90 0.60 30.66 6.07
C GLU A 90 1.73 29.62 5.96
N LYS A 91 2.12 29.05 7.10
CA LYS A 91 3.03 27.90 7.15
C LYS A 91 2.24 26.64 7.36
N ILE A 92 2.34 25.70 6.44
CA ILE A 92 1.62 24.42 6.50
C ILE A 92 2.64 23.34 6.81
N ALA A 93 2.61 22.82 8.03
CA ALA A 93 3.45 21.72 8.48
C ALA A 93 2.70 20.38 8.31
N ILE A 94 3.23 19.48 7.52
CA ILE A 94 2.73 18.12 7.37
C ILE A 94 3.64 17.20 8.16
N ILE A 95 3.07 16.40 9.07
CA ILE A 95 3.77 15.38 9.85
C ILE A 95 3.48 14.03 9.23
N ASP A 96 4.51 13.35 8.77
CA ASP A 96 4.44 11.94 8.41
C ASP A 96 4.23 11.11 9.68
N ALA A 97 3.24 10.23 9.67
CA ALA A 97 2.92 9.34 10.78
C ALA A 97 3.05 7.86 10.39
N SER A 98 3.80 7.54 9.32
CA SER A 98 4.19 6.18 8.96
C SER A 98 4.91 5.50 10.12
N VAL A 99 4.89 4.17 10.14
CA VAL A 99 5.55 3.44 11.23
C VAL A 99 7.06 3.64 11.24
N SER A 100 7.70 3.86 10.09
CA SER A 100 9.14 4.16 9.99
C SER A 100 9.54 5.42 10.77
N MET A 101 8.61 6.37 10.96
CA MET A 101 8.79 7.55 11.83
C MET A 101 8.94 7.20 13.33
N PHE A 102 8.65 5.97 13.72
CA PHE A 102 8.85 5.46 15.08
C PHE A 102 10.17 4.72 15.27
N THR A 103 11.09 4.84 14.30
CA THR A 103 12.51 4.49 14.46
C THR A 103 13.11 5.31 15.61
N GLU A 104 13.72 4.61 16.58
CA GLU A 104 14.20 5.18 17.85
C GLU A 104 15.74 5.15 17.91
N ILE A 105 16.36 6.28 18.19
CA ILE A 105 17.77 6.38 18.51
C ILE A 105 17.96 7.26 19.76
N ASN A 106 18.83 6.84 20.69
CA ASN A 106 19.09 7.54 21.94
C ASN A 106 17.84 7.79 22.82
N GLY A 107 16.77 7.03 22.62
CA GLY A 107 15.53 7.16 23.38
C GLY A 107 14.54 8.18 22.82
N GLU A 108 14.76 8.68 21.60
CA GLU A 108 13.89 9.62 20.88
C GLU A 108 13.55 9.06 19.49
N THR A 109 12.28 9.13 19.10
CA THR A 109 11.79 8.71 17.79
C THR A 109 11.91 9.85 16.75
N ARG A 110 11.92 9.50 15.45
CA ARG A 110 11.81 10.49 14.36
C ARG A 110 10.53 11.32 14.48
N PHE A 111 9.42 10.68 14.90
CA PHE A 111 8.15 11.34 15.12
C PHE A 111 8.23 12.42 16.21
N GLU A 112 8.89 12.13 17.33
CA GLU A 112 9.15 13.11 18.39
C GLU A 112 10.02 14.28 17.90
N ARG A 113 11.07 13.99 17.12
CA ARG A 113 11.92 15.04 16.49
C ARG A 113 11.15 15.90 15.50
N ALA A 114 10.21 15.31 14.74
CA ALA A 114 9.32 16.08 13.85
C ALA A 114 8.44 17.04 14.65
N ILE A 115 7.80 16.55 15.72
CA ILE A 115 6.95 17.37 16.60
C ILE A 115 7.76 18.51 17.23
N GLU A 116 8.96 18.23 17.75
CA GLU A 116 9.80 19.28 18.34
C GLU A 116 10.24 20.32 17.30
N SER A 117 10.56 19.89 16.08
CA SER A 117 10.89 20.80 14.98
C SER A 117 9.71 21.71 14.62
N ILE A 118 8.48 21.19 14.67
CA ILE A 118 7.26 21.99 14.44
C ILE A 118 6.99 22.94 15.61
N ARG A 119 7.29 22.55 16.84
CA ARG A 119 7.22 23.46 17.99
C ARG A 119 8.16 24.65 17.82
N VAL A 120 9.38 24.40 17.34
CA VAL A 120 10.35 25.47 17.03
C VAL A 120 9.80 26.36 15.91
N LEU A 121 9.28 25.76 14.82
CA LEU A 121 8.66 26.50 13.71
C LEU A 121 7.49 27.37 14.20
N ALA A 122 6.62 26.85 15.05
CA ALA A 122 5.47 27.56 15.61
C ALA A 122 5.94 28.74 16.48
N ASN A 123 6.95 28.55 17.35
CA ASN A 123 7.52 29.61 18.16
C ASN A 123 8.14 30.71 17.29
N GLU A 124 8.92 30.34 16.25
CA GLU A 124 9.50 31.31 15.31
C GLU A 124 8.42 32.10 14.55
N THR A 125 7.33 31.45 14.16
CA THR A 125 6.21 32.09 13.48
C THR A 125 5.49 33.07 14.38
N PHE A 126 5.34 32.74 15.65
CA PHE A 126 4.63 33.56 16.64
C PHE A 126 5.50 34.62 17.32
N GLU A 127 6.85 34.51 17.33
CA GLU A 127 7.74 35.49 17.97
C GLU A 127 7.78 36.87 17.29
N LYS A 128 7.50 36.92 15.98
CA LYS A 128 7.65 38.15 15.19
C LYS A 128 6.47 39.11 15.27
N GLU A 129 5.47 38.88 16.13
CA GLU A 129 4.18 39.62 16.12
C GLU A 129 3.59 39.75 14.69
N SER A 130 4.01 38.82 13.81
CA SER A 130 3.58 38.80 12.43
C SER A 130 2.13 38.34 12.36
N GLU A 131 1.43 38.75 11.31
CA GLU A 131 0.09 38.22 11.01
C GLU A 131 0.14 36.79 10.45
N ASP A 132 1.31 36.15 10.49
CA ASP A 132 1.52 34.78 9.98
C ASP A 132 0.69 33.76 10.75
N THR A 133 0.28 32.75 10.04
CA THR A 133 -0.52 31.64 10.59
C THR A 133 0.16 30.30 10.34
N ILE A 134 -0.17 29.32 11.18
CA ILE A 134 0.32 27.95 11.02
C ILE A 134 -0.85 26.98 10.93
N THR A 135 -0.74 26.05 9.99
CA THR A 135 -1.62 24.88 9.87
C THR A 135 -0.78 23.62 10.09
N VAL A 136 -1.29 22.68 10.88
CA VAL A 136 -0.63 21.40 11.13
C VAL A 136 -1.51 20.28 10.62
N ILE A 137 -0.96 19.42 9.76
CA ILE A 137 -1.63 18.27 9.14
C ILE A 137 -0.88 17.00 9.53
N LEU A 138 -1.58 15.99 10.00
CA LEU A 138 -1.05 14.67 10.29
C LEU A 138 -1.34 13.75 9.09
N ALA A 139 -0.30 13.18 8.49
CA ALA A 139 -0.39 12.19 7.42
C ALA A 139 -0.36 10.78 8.02
N GLY A 140 -1.46 10.36 8.64
CA GLY A 140 -1.67 8.98 9.09
C GLY A 140 -2.30 8.12 7.99
N GLU A 141 -3.01 7.05 8.35
CA GLU A 141 -3.79 6.22 7.42
C GLU A 141 -4.82 7.05 6.63
N THR A 142 -5.43 8.01 7.30
CA THR A 142 -6.24 9.08 6.71
C THR A 142 -5.70 10.42 7.18
N PRO A 143 -5.41 11.37 6.27
CA PRO A 143 -4.87 12.66 6.65
C PRO A 143 -5.86 13.47 7.48
N LYS A 144 -5.35 14.14 8.50
CA LYS A 144 -6.16 14.93 9.43
C LYS A 144 -5.53 16.30 9.71
N ILE A 145 -6.32 17.37 9.62
CA ILE A 145 -5.91 18.70 10.06
C ILE A 145 -6.03 18.74 11.58
N LEU A 146 -4.91 18.93 12.27
CA LEU A 146 -4.84 19.05 13.73
C LEU A 146 -5.11 20.50 14.19
N ALA A 147 -4.52 21.47 13.50
CA ALA A 147 -4.71 22.88 13.73
C ALA A 147 -4.77 23.60 12.38
N SER A 148 -5.67 24.57 12.21
CA SER A 148 -5.92 25.22 10.92
C SER A 148 -5.80 26.73 11.03
N SER A 149 -4.86 27.34 10.29
CA SER A 149 -4.63 28.80 10.16
C SER A 149 -4.60 29.51 11.51
N VAL A 150 -3.88 28.92 12.46
CA VAL A 150 -3.78 29.42 13.84
C VAL A 150 -2.83 30.63 13.88
N SER A 151 -3.30 31.74 14.42
CA SER A 151 -2.51 32.97 14.64
C SER A 151 -1.91 33.01 16.04
N PHE A 152 -1.06 34.00 16.30
CA PHE A 152 -0.45 34.25 17.60
C PHE A 152 -1.47 34.33 18.77
N GLU A 153 -2.67 34.89 18.54
CA GLU A 153 -3.71 35.02 19.57
C GLU A 153 -4.21 33.65 20.09
N ASN A 154 -4.19 32.61 19.24
CA ASN A 154 -4.70 31.29 19.55
C ASN A 154 -3.60 30.22 19.53
N LYS A 155 -2.33 30.63 19.69
CA LYS A 155 -1.16 29.74 19.57
C LYS A 155 -1.24 28.45 20.39
N ASP A 156 -1.91 28.52 21.55
CA ASP A 156 -2.06 27.37 22.45
C ASP A 156 -2.74 26.18 21.77
N LEU A 157 -3.61 26.40 20.77
CA LEU A 157 -4.26 25.32 20.01
C LEU A 157 -3.25 24.45 19.24
N VAL A 158 -2.16 25.03 18.74
CA VAL A 158 -1.12 24.27 18.05
C VAL A 158 -0.36 23.40 19.05
N PHE A 159 0.02 23.99 20.18
CA PHE A 159 0.79 23.28 21.21
C PHE A 159 -0.04 22.17 21.86
N GLU A 160 -1.33 22.43 22.16
CA GLU A 160 -2.25 21.41 22.67
C GLU A 160 -2.42 20.24 21.66
N ALA A 161 -2.56 20.55 20.38
CA ALA A 161 -2.67 19.51 19.34
C ALA A 161 -1.39 18.67 19.22
N LEU A 162 -0.21 19.28 19.35
CA LEU A 162 1.06 18.54 19.34
C LEU A 162 1.26 17.76 20.65
N ASP A 163 0.82 18.28 21.80
CA ASP A 163 0.87 17.59 23.09
C ASP A 163 -0.06 16.37 23.10
N GLU A 164 -1.22 16.46 22.44
CA GLU A 164 -2.14 15.31 22.32
C GLU A 164 -1.53 14.14 21.56
N LEU A 165 -0.63 14.39 20.60
CA LEU A 165 0.10 13.34 19.89
C LEU A 165 1.11 12.61 20.78
N LEU A 166 1.64 13.33 21.78
CA LEU A 166 2.63 12.82 22.76
C LEU A 166 2.00 12.46 24.10
N ASP A 167 0.67 12.28 24.18
CA ASP A 167 -0.06 12.02 25.41
C ASP A 167 0.46 10.75 26.12
N PRO A 168 0.96 10.86 27.38
CA PRO A 168 1.44 9.73 28.15
C PRO A 168 0.39 8.62 28.36
N SER A 169 -0.90 8.94 28.30
CA SER A 169 -1.98 7.95 28.42
C SER A 169 -2.06 6.99 27.22
N LYS A 170 -1.49 7.37 26.08
CA LYS A 170 -1.39 6.57 24.87
C LYS A 170 -0.06 5.80 24.76
N MET A 171 0.83 5.93 25.75
CA MET A 171 2.13 5.26 25.77
C MET A 171 2.01 3.85 26.34
N VAL A 172 2.70 2.91 25.73
CA VAL A 172 2.91 1.57 26.27
C VAL A 172 4.37 1.45 26.70
N ASN A 173 4.62 1.05 27.95
CA ASN A 173 5.98 0.97 28.51
C ASN A 173 6.78 2.29 28.40
N ASN A 174 6.13 3.43 28.61
CA ASN A 174 6.69 4.78 28.42
C ASN A 174 7.17 5.09 26.99
N LYS A 175 6.67 4.41 25.99
CA LYS A 175 6.96 4.67 24.56
C LYS A 175 5.68 4.99 23.81
N ILE A 176 5.76 6.00 22.93
CA ILE A 176 4.69 6.36 22.01
C ILE A 176 4.49 5.19 21.05
N GLN A 177 3.23 4.80 20.86
CA GLN A 177 2.89 3.76 19.88
C GLN A 177 2.69 4.36 18.50
N PRO A 178 3.00 3.64 17.42
CA PRO A 178 2.71 4.08 16.07
C PRO A 178 1.23 4.46 15.88
N ILE A 179 1.00 5.54 15.16
CA ILE A 179 -0.36 5.99 14.81
C ILE A 179 -0.92 5.11 13.71
N THR A 180 -0.08 4.71 12.77
CA THR A 180 -0.36 3.68 11.78
C THR A 180 0.85 2.75 11.66
N TYR A 181 0.60 1.49 11.31
CA TYR A 181 1.64 0.50 11.03
C TYR A 181 1.90 0.31 9.52
N THR A 182 1.46 1.25 8.72
CA THR A 182 1.69 1.32 7.27
C THR A 182 2.24 2.70 6.90
N LYS A 183 2.46 2.94 5.61
CA LYS A 183 2.80 4.27 5.09
C LYS A 183 1.72 5.28 5.45
N GLY A 184 2.16 6.49 5.79
CA GLY A 184 1.26 7.63 5.93
C GLY A 184 0.70 8.05 4.57
N ASP A 185 -0.56 8.49 4.50
CA ASP A 185 -1.12 9.07 3.29
C ASP A 185 -0.61 10.52 3.09
N ILE A 186 0.67 10.61 2.71
CA ILE A 186 1.34 11.89 2.40
C ILE A 186 0.65 12.58 1.22
N ALA A 187 0.22 11.81 0.21
CA ALA A 187 -0.46 12.36 -0.97
C ALA A 187 -1.79 13.04 -0.60
N GLY A 188 -2.58 12.41 0.25
CA GLY A 188 -3.81 13.00 0.78
C GLY A 188 -3.55 14.22 1.66
N ALA A 189 -2.50 14.21 2.50
CA ALA A 189 -2.10 15.34 3.33
C ALA A 189 -1.64 16.54 2.47
N ILE A 190 -0.88 16.29 1.40
CA ILE A 190 -0.49 17.31 0.43
C ILE A 190 -1.72 17.91 -0.24
N LYS A 191 -2.71 17.09 -0.60
CA LYS A 191 -3.97 17.58 -1.19
C LYS A 191 -4.73 18.52 -0.26
N LEU A 192 -4.77 18.21 1.05
CA LEU A 192 -5.32 19.14 2.06
C LEU A 192 -4.52 20.43 2.15
N ALA A 193 -3.19 20.36 2.03
CA ALA A 193 -2.34 21.54 1.98
C ALA A 193 -2.58 22.37 0.72
N GLU A 194 -2.83 21.75 -0.44
CA GLU A 194 -3.18 22.43 -1.69
C GLU A 194 -4.46 23.24 -1.61
N GLU A 195 -5.47 22.70 -0.94
CA GLU A 195 -6.71 23.44 -0.70
C GLU A 195 -6.42 24.76 0.04
N LYS A 196 -5.46 24.76 0.95
CA LYS A 196 -5.01 25.94 1.68
C LYS A 196 -4.16 26.88 0.81
N THR A 197 -3.19 26.34 0.08
CA THR A 197 -2.33 27.15 -0.82
C THR A 197 -3.10 27.76 -1.98
N SER A 198 -4.25 27.19 -2.37
CA SER A 198 -5.14 27.79 -3.35
C SER A 198 -5.79 29.09 -2.85
N ILE A 199 -5.95 29.22 -1.52
CA ILE A 199 -6.49 30.43 -0.86
C ILE A 199 -5.37 31.43 -0.62
N ASP A 200 -4.20 30.96 -0.15
CA ASP A 200 -2.99 31.75 0.03
C ASP A 200 -1.84 31.18 -0.82
N PRO A 201 -1.60 31.71 -2.03
CA PRO A 201 -0.53 31.24 -2.92
C PRO A 201 0.89 31.41 -2.38
N LYS A 202 1.04 32.19 -1.27
CA LYS A 202 2.32 32.43 -0.61
C LYS A 202 2.60 31.44 0.53
N ALA A 203 1.64 30.59 0.85
CA ALA A 203 1.79 29.59 1.90
C ALA A 203 2.99 28.67 1.61
N GLU A 204 3.80 28.44 2.63
CA GLU A 204 4.93 27.52 2.59
C GLU A 204 4.49 26.16 3.11
N VAL A 205 4.70 25.10 2.32
CA VAL A 205 4.41 23.73 2.72
C VAL A 205 5.70 23.05 3.14
N LEU A 206 5.75 22.60 4.41
CA LEU A 206 6.87 21.87 4.99
C LEU A 206 6.43 20.45 5.32
N LEU A 207 7.11 19.45 4.78
CA LEU A 207 6.85 18.02 5.04
C LEU A 207 7.96 17.47 5.93
N TYR A 208 7.59 17.06 7.14
CA TYR A 208 8.45 16.39 8.12
C TYR A 208 8.31 14.89 7.93
N THR A 209 9.30 14.26 7.33
CA THR A 209 9.30 12.85 6.95
C THR A 209 10.71 12.29 6.99
N ASP A 210 10.81 10.98 7.02
CA ASP A 210 12.06 10.24 6.86
C ASP A 210 12.30 9.77 5.42
N THR A 211 11.33 9.98 4.54
CA THR A 211 11.45 9.64 3.12
C THR A 211 12.22 10.74 2.38
N LYS A 212 13.22 10.36 1.60
CA LYS A 212 13.98 11.28 0.77
C LYS A 212 13.35 11.39 -0.61
N TYR A 213 12.97 12.61 -0.98
CA TYR A 213 12.43 12.93 -2.30
C TYR A 213 13.49 13.60 -3.17
N ILE A 214 13.72 13.09 -4.39
CA ILE A 214 14.70 13.64 -5.34
C ILE A 214 14.17 14.93 -5.97
N ASP A 215 12.89 14.98 -6.30
CA ASP A 215 12.21 16.18 -6.82
C ASP A 215 10.94 16.49 -5.98
N PRO A 216 11.08 17.24 -4.87
CA PRO A 216 9.96 17.59 -4.01
C PRO A 216 9.08 18.74 -4.56
N GLY A 217 9.40 19.32 -5.72
CA GLY A 217 8.71 20.48 -6.26
C GLY A 217 8.83 21.72 -5.35
N LYS A 218 7.70 22.34 -4.97
CA LYS A 218 7.67 23.50 -4.04
C LYS A 218 7.57 23.13 -2.57
N ILE A 219 7.48 21.84 -2.24
CA ILE A 219 7.40 21.37 -0.85
C ILE A 219 8.80 21.37 -0.25
N ILE A 220 8.92 21.93 0.94
CA ILE A 220 10.17 21.95 1.69
C ILE A 220 10.24 20.66 2.52
N ILE A 221 11.11 19.73 2.15
CA ILE A 221 11.32 18.51 2.91
C ILE A 221 12.19 18.82 4.14
N LYS A 222 11.70 18.41 5.29
CA LYS A 222 12.40 18.42 6.57
C LYS A 222 12.74 16.98 6.93
N ASP A 223 13.92 16.54 6.56
CA ASP A 223 14.44 15.22 6.91
C ASP A 223 14.65 15.14 8.44
N VAL A 224 14.01 14.15 9.05
CA VAL A 224 14.05 13.92 10.51
C VAL A 224 14.92 12.71 10.88
N LYS A 225 15.61 12.09 9.91
CA LYS A 225 16.52 10.96 10.14
C LYS A 225 17.79 11.39 10.87
N ASP A 226 18.32 10.51 11.69
CA ASP A 226 19.68 10.60 12.21
C ASP A 226 20.60 9.73 11.30
N PRO A 227 21.77 10.22 10.88
CA PRO A 227 22.70 9.46 10.05
C PRO A 227 23.23 8.16 10.68
N ALA A 228 23.08 7.98 11.97
CA ALA A 228 23.50 6.78 12.70
C ALA A 228 22.41 5.71 12.80
N GLU A 229 21.21 5.97 12.28
CA GLU A 229 20.11 5.02 12.29
C GLU A 229 20.37 3.88 11.28
N TRP A 230 20.10 2.67 11.73
CA TRP A 230 20.13 1.47 10.90
C TRP A 230 19.08 0.47 11.41
N ASN A 231 18.65 -0.44 10.55
CA ASN A 231 17.68 -1.46 10.87
C ASN A 231 18.08 -2.82 10.30
N ALA A 232 17.84 -3.87 11.07
CA ALA A 232 17.88 -5.26 10.62
C ALA A 232 16.47 -5.83 10.71
N SER A 233 15.91 -6.30 9.61
CA SER A 233 14.51 -6.71 9.49
C SER A 233 14.36 -8.15 9.07
N ILE A 234 13.33 -8.83 9.57
CA ILE A 234 12.80 -10.06 9.01
C ILE A 234 11.69 -9.69 8.04
N LEU A 235 11.98 -9.74 6.74
CA LEU A 235 11.01 -9.35 5.70
C LEU A 235 9.92 -10.41 5.52
N ASP A 236 10.35 -11.68 5.50
CA ASP A 236 9.44 -12.81 5.34
C ASP A 236 10.02 -14.08 5.99
N ALA A 237 9.14 -14.97 6.41
CA ALA A 237 9.51 -16.32 6.79
C ALA A 237 8.43 -17.29 6.35
N ARG A 238 8.83 -18.48 5.90
CA ARG A 238 7.90 -19.49 5.39
C ARG A 238 8.38 -20.90 5.71
N ALA A 239 7.44 -21.76 6.03
CA ALA A 239 7.65 -23.18 6.22
C ALA A 239 7.08 -23.95 5.02
N ILE A 240 7.94 -24.61 4.28
CA ILE A 240 7.58 -25.32 3.05
C ILE A 240 7.68 -26.83 3.29
N VAL A 241 6.66 -27.58 2.93
CA VAL A 241 6.69 -29.04 3.00
C VAL A 241 7.54 -29.58 1.85
N ASP A 242 8.63 -30.27 2.18
CA ASP A 242 9.54 -30.91 1.24
C ASP A 242 9.56 -32.42 1.52
N GLU A 243 8.89 -33.22 0.67
CA GLU A 243 8.59 -34.64 0.88
C GLU A 243 7.85 -34.91 2.23
N ASN A 244 8.59 -35.31 3.27
CA ASN A 244 8.04 -35.64 4.60
C ASN A 244 8.62 -34.76 5.71
N TYR A 245 9.26 -33.65 5.40
CA TYR A 245 9.84 -32.72 6.36
C TYR A 245 9.60 -31.27 5.96
N TYR A 246 9.75 -30.36 6.90
CA TYR A 246 9.63 -28.94 6.66
C TYR A 246 10.98 -28.30 6.34
N ARG A 247 10.98 -27.41 5.36
CA ARG A 247 12.05 -26.47 5.06
C ARG A 247 11.61 -25.10 5.50
N PHE A 248 12.41 -24.42 6.29
CA PHE A 248 12.16 -23.04 6.70
C PHE A 248 13.06 -22.11 5.90
N GLU A 249 12.46 -21.11 5.29
CA GLU A 249 13.14 -20.05 4.57
C GLU A 249 12.86 -18.73 5.28
N ILE A 250 13.91 -17.93 5.55
CA ILE A 250 13.82 -16.69 6.29
C ILE A 250 14.57 -15.63 5.50
N ASP A 251 13.87 -14.57 5.10
CA ASP A 251 14.41 -13.45 4.35
C ASP A 251 14.73 -12.30 5.32
N VAL A 252 16.01 -11.93 5.38
CA VAL A 252 16.53 -10.90 6.28
C VAL A 252 17.19 -9.80 5.45
N ALA A 253 16.99 -8.54 5.83
CA ALA A 253 17.60 -7.39 5.19
C ALA A 253 18.18 -6.41 6.21
N VAL A 254 19.10 -5.56 5.76
CA VAL A 254 19.67 -4.46 6.52
C VAL A 254 19.48 -3.16 5.75
N SER A 255 19.01 -2.12 6.41
CA SER A 255 18.85 -0.78 5.87
C SER A 255 19.58 0.27 6.71
N GLY A 256 19.73 1.49 6.19
CA GLY A 256 20.51 2.56 6.86
C GLY A 256 21.96 2.68 6.34
N GLY A 257 22.26 2.05 5.18
CA GLY A 257 23.58 2.18 4.50
C GLY A 257 24.73 1.46 5.19
N VAL A 258 24.44 0.46 6.02
CA VAL A 258 25.43 -0.35 6.74
C VAL A 258 25.40 -1.80 6.27
N ASP A 259 26.56 -2.48 6.32
CA ASP A 259 26.65 -3.93 6.21
C ASP A 259 26.77 -4.52 7.62
N ALA A 260 26.00 -5.54 7.93
CA ALA A 260 26.01 -6.17 9.25
C ALA A 260 25.95 -7.69 9.19
N ASP A 261 26.51 -8.34 10.22
CA ASP A 261 26.32 -9.76 10.47
C ASP A 261 25.15 -9.91 11.45
N ILE A 262 24.03 -10.46 10.97
CA ILE A 262 22.78 -10.58 11.72
C ILE A 262 22.62 -11.99 12.26
N ASN A 263 22.38 -12.10 13.57
CA ASN A 263 22.12 -13.38 14.24
C ASN A 263 20.62 -13.67 14.22
N VAL A 264 20.23 -14.65 13.44
CA VAL A 264 18.84 -15.10 13.32
C VAL A 264 18.64 -16.34 14.17
N PHE A 265 17.63 -16.33 15.02
CA PHE A 265 17.20 -17.44 15.85
C PHE A 265 15.88 -17.99 15.32
N LEU A 266 15.80 -19.29 15.18
CA LEU A 266 14.60 -20.02 14.80
C LEU A 266 14.27 -21.03 15.90
N ASP A 267 13.20 -20.74 16.64
CA ASP A 267 12.69 -21.60 17.71
C ASP A 267 11.46 -22.35 17.18
N ILE A 268 11.52 -23.67 17.07
CA ILE A 268 10.47 -24.53 16.53
C ILE A 268 9.86 -25.33 17.66
N TYR A 269 8.53 -25.28 17.79
CA TYR A 269 7.77 -25.92 18.85
C TYR A 269 6.94 -27.07 18.32
N GLY A 270 6.73 -28.11 19.14
CA GLY A 270 5.87 -29.26 18.82
C GLY A 270 6.45 -30.23 17.80
N THR A 271 7.78 -30.37 17.70
CA THR A 271 8.44 -31.15 16.65
C THR A 271 8.21 -32.67 16.70
N ASN A 272 8.06 -33.29 17.87
CA ASN A 272 7.78 -34.74 18.03
C ASN A 272 7.07 -35.10 19.32
N SER A 273 7.10 -34.26 20.33
CA SER A 273 6.39 -34.36 21.62
C SER A 273 6.51 -33.04 22.36
N GLU A 274 5.66 -32.77 23.34
CA GLU A 274 5.67 -31.54 24.17
C GLU A 274 7.03 -31.22 24.83
N LYS A 275 8.07 -32.06 24.63
CA LYS A 275 9.39 -31.94 25.28
C LYS A 275 10.53 -31.56 24.31
N ASP A 276 10.33 -31.62 23.01
CA ASP A 276 11.41 -31.45 22.04
C ASP A 276 11.21 -30.18 21.20
N ASN A 277 11.40 -29.01 21.84
CA ASN A 277 11.54 -27.77 21.12
C ASN A 277 12.93 -27.72 20.48
N LEU A 278 13.00 -27.36 19.22
CA LEU A 278 14.25 -27.22 18.48
C LEU A 278 14.62 -25.73 18.40
N GLN A 279 15.79 -25.40 18.92
CA GLN A 279 16.34 -24.05 18.82
C GLN A 279 17.51 -24.05 17.85
N LEU A 280 17.42 -23.26 16.79
CA LEU A 280 18.41 -23.11 15.76
C LEU A 280 18.87 -21.67 15.69
N SER A 281 20.09 -21.45 15.22
CA SER A 281 20.59 -20.11 14.94
C SER A 281 21.53 -20.13 13.74
N ALA A 282 21.53 -19.03 13.00
CA ALA A 282 22.48 -18.81 11.92
C ALA A 282 22.83 -17.32 11.85
N THR A 283 24.04 -17.02 11.40
CA THR A 283 24.49 -15.65 11.17
C THR A 283 24.44 -15.37 9.68
N ALA A 284 23.68 -14.36 9.30
CA ALA A 284 23.59 -13.86 7.93
C ALA A 284 24.48 -12.64 7.75
N ARG A 285 25.37 -12.66 6.76
CA ARG A 285 26.07 -11.45 6.30
C ARG A 285 25.16 -10.69 5.36
N CYS A 286 24.55 -9.61 5.84
CA CYS A 286 23.67 -8.77 5.06
C CYS A 286 24.42 -7.55 4.53
N ILE A 287 24.27 -7.28 3.23
CA ILE A 287 24.76 -6.07 2.57
C ILE A 287 23.62 -5.05 2.56
N GLY A 288 23.93 -3.80 2.89
CA GLY A 288 22.93 -2.76 2.98
C GLY A 288 22.10 -2.61 1.70
N GLY A 289 20.77 -2.76 1.84
CA GLY A 289 19.82 -2.70 0.73
C GLY A 289 19.61 -4.01 -0.04
N GLU A 290 20.28 -5.12 0.35
CA GLU A 290 20.08 -6.45 -0.26
C GLU A 290 19.41 -7.39 0.73
N THR A 291 18.61 -8.31 0.21
CA THR A 291 17.98 -9.38 1.00
C THR A 291 18.88 -10.60 1.04
N THR A 292 19.05 -11.18 2.21
CA THR A 292 19.77 -12.45 2.42
C THR A 292 18.78 -13.51 2.91
N THR A 293 18.70 -14.65 2.22
CA THR A 293 17.82 -15.75 2.59
C THR A 293 18.58 -16.84 3.37
N LEU A 294 18.08 -17.16 4.58
CA LEU A 294 18.54 -18.33 5.34
C LEU A 294 17.60 -19.50 5.11
N VAL A 295 18.15 -20.66 4.81
CA VAL A 295 17.40 -21.89 4.56
C VAL A 295 17.80 -22.95 5.58
N PHE A 296 16.84 -23.37 6.39
CA PHE A 296 16.97 -24.48 7.35
C PHE A 296 16.27 -25.71 6.74
N ALA A 297 17.05 -26.65 6.25
CA ALA A 297 16.54 -27.80 5.51
C ALA A 297 17.34 -29.08 5.79
N LYS A 298 16.74 -30.24 5.52
CA LYS A 298 17.42 -31.54 5.68
C LYS A 298 18.63 -31.71 4.76
N ASN A 299 18.62 -31.07 3.60
CA ASN A 299 19.67 -31.18 2.63
C ASN A 299 20.18 -29.80 2.24
N ARG A 300 21.47 -29.56 2.40
CA ARG A 300 22.11 -28.28 2.02
C ARG A 300 22.02 -27.98 0.53
N ASP A 301 21.91 -29.00 -0.31
CA ASP A 301 21.83 -28.83 -1.77
C ASP A 301 20.43 -28.36 -2.25
N ASN A 302 19.42 -28.35 -1.37
CA ASN A 302 18.08 -27.88 -1.67
C ASN A 302 17.82 -26.41 -1.32
N GLY A 303 18.84 -25.69 -0.89
CA GLY A 303 18.77 -24.26 -0.61
C GLY A 303 19.32 -23.39 -1.73
N LEU A 304 19.25 -22.07 -1.55
CA LEU A 304 19.84 -21.10 -2.46
C LEU A 304 21.37 -21.24 -2.50
N SER A 305 21.98 -20.98 -3.65
CA SER A 305 23.43 -20.96 -3.79
C SER A 305 24.02 -19.72 -3.10
N ALA A 306 25.32 -19.78 -2.79
CA ALA A 306 26.03 -18.61 -2.28
C ALA A 306 26.03 -17.41 -3.26
N GLU A 307 25.84 -17.68 -4.57
CA GLU A 307 25.67 -16.67 -5.63
C GLU A 307 24.32 -15.95 -5.53
N GLU A 308 23.33 -16.55 -4.85
CA GLU A 308 21.99 -16.01 -4.61
C GLU A 308 21.84 -15.42 -3.19
N ASN A 309 22.95 -15.09 -2.52
CA ASN A 309 22.97 -14.60 -1.13
C ASN A 309 22.25 -15.53 -0.15
N GLY A 310 22.33 -16.85 -0.36
CA GLY A 310 21.66 -17.85 0.46
C GLY A 310 22.60 -18.51 1.47
N ILE A 311 22.11 -18.74 2.69
CA ILE A 311 22.78 -19.48 3.75
C ILE A 311 21.99 -20.74 4.09
N ASN A 312 22.61 -21.92 3.88
CA ASN A 312 21.97 -23.20 4.12
C ASN A 312 22.43 -23.83 5.45
N VAL A 313 21.49 -24.15 6.31
CA VAL A 313 21.70 -24.82 7.61
C VAL A 313 21.02 -26.18 7.58
N GLU A 314 21.78 -27.26 7.81
CA GLU A 314 21.23 -28.60 7.82
C GLU A 314 20.40 -28.86 9.09
N THR A 315 19.11 -29.17 8.90
CA THR A 315 18.19 -29.55 9.98
C THR A 315 17.11 -30.47 9.47
N VAL A 316 16.48 -31.26 10.35
CA VAL A 316 15.40 -32.18 10.01
C VAL A 316 14.23 -31.95 10.91
N VAL A 317 13.13 -31.40 10.38
CA VAL A 317 11.87 -31.15 11.08
C VAL A 317 10.74 -31.87 10.36
N PHE A 318 10.14 -32.87 11.01
CA PHE A 318 9.02 -33.65 10.45
C PHE A 318 7.65 -33.04 10.74
N SER A 319 7.54 -32.32 11.84
CA SER A 319 6.31 -31.65 12.26
C SER A 319 6.66 -30.43 13.09
N TYR A 320 5.79 -29.47 13.16
CA TYR A 320 5.85 -28.35 14.08
C TYR A 320 4.42 -27.86 14.42
N GLU A 321 4.23 -27.22 15.53
CA GLU A 321 2.98 -26.58 15.92
C GLU A 321 3.03 -25.08 15.57
N ASN A 322 4.09 -24.41 16.01
CA ASN A 322 4.44 -23.04 15.62
C ASN A 322 5.96 -22.88 15.62
N ALA A 323 6.43 -21.85 14.91
CA ALA A 323 7.84 -21.50 14.94
C ALA A 323 8.00 -19.98 15.03
N SER A 324 8.92 -19.54 15.89
CA SER A 324 9.24 -18.14 16.14
C SER A 324 10.61 -17.83 15.55
N VAL A 325 10.66 -16.81 14.70
CA VAL A 325 11.90 -16.26 14.15
C VAL A 325 12.17 -14.93 14.84
N ARG A 326 13.40 -14.71 15.27
CA ARG A 326 13.78 -13.44 15.90
C ARG A 326 15.22 -13.07 15.58
N ILE A 327 15.47 -11.77 15.59
CA ILE A 327 16.80 -11.18 15.61
C ILE A 327 16.97 -10.41 16.92
N GLU A 328 18.18 -10.46 17.50
CA GLU A 328 18.48 -9.83 18.79
C GLU A 328 19.45 -8.66 18.64
N GLU A 329 19.47 -8.04 17.46
CA GLU A 329 20.33 -6.90 17.20
C GLU A 329 19.84 -5.64 17.91
N ASN A 330 20.77 -4.77 18.27
CA ASN A 330 20.43 -3.47 18.86
C ASN A 330 20.29 -2.41 17.77
N ASP A 331 19.32 -2.60 16.92
CA ASP A 331 18.95 -1.68 15.85
C ASP A 331 17.98 -0.58 16.34
N CYS A 332 17.58 0.28 15.42
CA CYS A 332 16.75 1.44 15.73
C CYS A 332 15.25 1.19 15.55
N PHE A 333 14.85 0.05 14.92
CA PHE A 333 13.44 -0.24 14.62
C PHE A 333 13.10 -1.67 15.04
N LYS A 334 12.19 -1.83 16.00
CA LYS A 334 11.97 -3.12 16.68
C LYS A 334 10.69 -3.86 16.27
N TYR A 335 9.88 -3.27 15.40
CA TYR A 335 8.58 -3.82 15.03
C TYR A 335 8.68 -4.99 14.04
N ASP A 336 9.85 -5.18 13.40
CA ASP A 336 10.14 -6.21 12.39
C ASP A 336 11.24 -7.20 12.84
N ASN A 337 11.61 -7.18 14.12
CA ASN A 337 12.63 -8.05 14.71
C ASN A 337 12.11 -9.44 15.10
N SER A 338 10.81 -9.70 14.94
CA SER A 338 10.19 -11.00 15.23
C SER A 338 9.16 -11.37 14.17
N PHE A 339 9.07 -12.66 13.89
CA PHE A 339 8.13 -13.22 12.92
C PHE A 339 7.63 -14.58 13.42
N GLU A 340 6.32 -14.83 13.32
CA GLU A 340 5.72 -16.05 13.80
C GLU A 340 5.13 -16.88 12.66
N LEU A 341 5.40 -18.16 12.68
CA LEU A 341 4.91 -19.13 11.69
C LEU A 341 3.92 -20.10 12.36
N TYR A 342 2.74 -20.17 11.76
CA TYR A 342 1.67 -21.08 12.14
C TYR A 342 1.32 -22.01 10.97
N GLY A 343 0.34 -22.90 11.16
CA GLY A 343 -0.15 -23.82 10.12
C GLY A 343 0.53 -25.18 10.10
N GLY A 344 1.51 -25.42 10.99
CA GLY A 344 2.13 -26.73 11.15
C GLY A 344 1.17 -27.76 11.79
N LYS A 345 0.38 -27.34 12.79
CA LYS A 345 -0.69 -28.12 13.38
C LYS A 345 -2.02 -27.70 12.78
N LYS A 346 -2.67 -28.64 12.13
CA LYS A 346 -3.93 -28.40 11.44
C LYS A 346 -5.11 -28.81 12.33
N PRO A 347 -6.25 -28.11 12.23
CA PRO A 347 -7.44 -28.51 12.96
C PRO A 347 -7.95 -29.87 12.49
N PRO A 348 -8.55 -30.69 13.38
CA PRO A 348 -9.03 -32.01 13.02
C PRO A 348 -10.29 -31.94 12.14
N LEU A 349 -10.36 -32.89 11.18
CA LEU A 349 -11.55 -33.15 10.38
C LEU A 349 -11.88 -34.65 10.49
N ARG A 350 -12.94 -34.97 11.24
CA ARG A 350 -13.29 -36.35 11.58
C ARG A 350 -14.39 -36.86 10.66
N ILE A 351 -14.10 -37.96 9.93
CA ILE A 351 -15.00 -38.56 8.94
C ILE A 351 -15.30 -39.98 9.34
N GLN A 352 -16.58 -40.32 9.57
CA GLN A 352 -17.04 -41.68 9.78
C GLN A 352 -17.62 -42.25 8.47
N TYR A 353 -17.13 -43.41 8.05
CA TYR A 353 -17.67 -44.14 6.87
C TYR A 353 -18.25 -45.47 7.25
N VAL A 354 -19.51 -45.68 6.89
CA VAL A 354 -20.31 -46.86 7.19
C VAL A 354 -20.81 -47.49 5.89
N SER A 355 -20.41 -48.71 5.58
CA SER A 355 -20.91 -49.44 4.41
C SER A 355 -21.09 -50.91 4.67
N SER A 356 -22.21 -51.48 4.25
CA SER A 356 -22.45 -52.93 4.25
C SER A 356 -21.88 -53.62 3.01
N ASN A 357 -21.58 -52.87 1.96
CA ASN A 357 -21.00 -53.35 0.71
C ASN A 357 -20.13 -52.23 0.10
N PRO A 358 -18.93 -52.01 0.65
CA PRO A 358 -18.12 -50.86 0.28
C PRO A 358 -17.72 -50.88 -1.20
N ASN A 359 -17.86 -49.74 -1.87
CA ASN A 359 -17.34 -49.57 -3.21
C ASN A 359 -15.85 -49.19 -3.11
N ASN A 360 -14.98 -50.00 -3.68
CA ASN A 360 -13.53 -49.81 -3.62
C ASN A 360 -13.10 -48.44 -4.21
N PHE A 361 -13.79 -47.93 -5.22
CA PHE A 361 -13.49 -46.61 -5.80
C PHE A 361 -13.95 -45.48 -4.87
N PHE A 362 -15.05 -45.67 -4.14
CA PHE A 362 -15.49 -44.71 -3.15
C PHE A 362 -14.47 -44.58 -2.01
N ALA A 363 -14.09 -45.71 -1.42
CA ALA A 363 -13.05 -45.74 -0.39
C ALA A 363 -11.73 -45.15 -0.90
N SER A 364 -11.33 -45.47 -2.15
CA SER A 364 -10.12 -44.90 -2.77
C SER A 364 -10.25 -43.39 -2.99
N ALA A 365 -11.41 -42.86 -3.38
CA ALA A 365 -11.63 -41.42 -3.53
C ALA A 365 -11.50 -40.71 -2.19
N LEU A 366 -12.04 -41.26 -1.11
CA LEU A 366 -11.86 -40.69 0.25
C LEU A 366 -10.40 -40.69 0.69
N LEU A 367 -9.60 -41.67 0.33
CA LEU A 367 -8.16 -41.69 0.60
C LEU A 367 -7.39 -40.62 -0.19
N VAL A 368 -7.75 -40.40 -1.46
CA VAL A 368 -7.16 -39.31 -2.27
C VAL A 368 -7.57 -37.95 -1.71
N LEU A 369 -8.82 -37.82 -1.30
CA LEU A 369 -9.32 -36.59 -0.67
C LEU A 369 -8.61 -36.29 0.64
N ARG A 370 -8.23 -37.28 1.43
CA ARG A 370 -7.44 -37.11 2.64
C ARG A 370 -6.17 -36.33 2.36
N ASP A 371 -5.48 -36.62 1.26
CA ASP A 371 -4.24 -35.92 0.90
C ASP A 371 -4.52 -34.48 0.42
N ALA A 372 -5.62 -34.25 -0.30
CA ALA A 372 -6.05 -32.93 -0.75
C ALA A 372 -6.53 -32.06 0.41
N LEU A 373 -7.41 -32.58 1.26
CA LEU A 373 -7.90 -31.92 2.46
C LEU A 373 -6.79 -31.74 3.51
N GLY A 374 -5.79 -32.62 3.49
CA GLY A 374 -4.61 -32.57 4.35
C GLY A 374 -3.76 -31.32 4.22
N LYS A 375 -4.06 -30.44 3.26
CA LYS A 375 -3.45 -29.08 3.19
C LYS A 375 -3.92 -28.18 4.32
N HIS A 376 -5.20 -28.32 4.72
CA HIS A 376 -5.84 -27.44 5.71
C HIS A 376 -6.30 -28.20 6.98
N TRP A 377 -6.42 -29.53 6.91
CA TRP A 377 -7.00 -30.36 7.95
C TRP A 377 -6.10 -31.52 8.36
N GLU A 378 -6.14 -31.91 9.65
CA GLU A 378 -5.70 -33.22 10.10
C GLU A 378 -6.88 -34.21 9.94
N VAL A 379 -6.91 -34.93 8.81
CA VAL A 379 -8.04 -35.78 8.47
C VAL A 379 -7.98 -37.13 9.20
N GLU A 380 -8.94 -37.32 10.12
CA GLU A 380 -9.18 -38.60 10.81
C GLU A 380 -10.30 -39.38 10.09
N PHE A 381 -9.95 -40.47 9.44
CA PHE A 381 -10.91 -41.31 8.70
C PHE A 381 -11.17 -42.61 9.44
N VAL A 382 -12.41 -42.83 9.88
CA VAL A 382 -12.85 -44.03 10.63
C VAL A 382 -13.82 -44.83 9.80
N GLU A 383 -13.39 -46.05 9.36
CA GLU A 383 -14.25 -47.02 8.71
C GLU A 383 -14.89 -47.95 9.76
N VAL A 384 -16.23 -47.91 9.85
CA VAL A 384 -17.01 -48.76 10.76
C VAL A 384 -17.19 -50.16 10.16
N LYS A 385 -16.74 -51.18 10.89
CA LYS A 385 -16.83 -52.56 10.46
C LYS A 385 -18.28 -53.08 10.52
N PRO A 386 -18.67 -54.09 9.71
CA PRO A 386 -20.06 -54.59 9.62
C PRO A 386 -20.69 -55.06 10.93
N TYR A 387 -19.88 -55.33 11.96
CA TYR A 387 -20.32 -55.82 13.29
C TYR A 387 -20.20 -54.74 14.38
N GLU A 388 -19.74 -53.57 14.03
CA GLU A 388 -19.64 -52.40 14.92
C GLU A 388 -20.86 -51.52 14.71
N GLU A 389 -21.35 -50.90 15.81
CA GLU A 389 -22.38 -49.88 15.67
C GLU A 389 -21.72 -48.53 15.36
N PRO A 390 -22.23 -47.77 14.39
CA PRO A 390 -21.67 -46.44 14.10
C PRO A 390 -21.91 -45.48 15.25
N GLU A 391 -20.92 -44.65 15.50
CA GLU A 391 -21.05 -43.55 16.42
C GLU A 391 -22.08 -42.52 15.92
N LYS A 392 -22.78 -41.85 16.84
CA LYS A 392 -23.86 -40.90 16.52
C LYS A 392 -23.44 -39.44 16.76
N GLU A 393 -22.29 -39.22 17.37
CA GLU A 393 -21.78 -37.91 17.75
C GLU A 393 -20.24 -37.89 17.60
N GLY A 394 -19.69 -36.69 17.46
CA GLY A 394 -18.25 -36.44 17.48
C GLY A 394 -17.55 -36.55 16.13
N PHE A 395 -18.27 -36.54 15.02
CA PHE A 395 -17.70 -36.47 13.67
C PHE A 395 -18.24 -35.26 12.90
N ASP A 396 -17.39 -34.68 12.06
CA ASP A 396 -17.78 -33.60 11.17
C ASP A 396 -18.59 -34.12 9.96
N PHE A 397 -18.30 -35.39 9.53
CA PHE A 397 -19.00 -36.05 8.45
C PHE A 397 -19.36 -37.50 8.77
N TYR A 398 -20.59 -37.88 8.46
CA TYR A 398 -21.13 -39.22 8.58
C TYR A 398 -21.57 -39.72 7.22
N ILE A 399 -20.85 -40.68 6.66
CA ILE A 399 -21.10 -41.23 5.33
C ILE A 399 -21.71 -42.62 5.46
N TYR A 400 -22.92 -42.77 5.00
CA TYR A 400 -23.64 -44.08 4.93
C TYR A 400 -23.78 -44.51 3.49
N GLU A 401 -23.11 -45.59 3.10
CA GLU A 401 -23.21 -46.22 1.78
C GLU A 401 -23.89 -47.58 1.89
N HIS A 402 -24.95 -47.82 1.11
CA HIS A 402 -25.71 -49.08 1.09
C HIS A 402 -26.12 -49.58 2.48
N ASN A 403 -26.39 -48.72 3.39
CA ASN A 403 -26.72 -49.11 4.74
C ASN A 403 -28.13 -48.67 5.13
N LYS A 404 -28.71 -49.42 6.05
CA LYS A 404 -29.88 -48.92 6.78
C LYS A 404 -29.45 -47.70 7.56
N VAL A 405 -29.90 -46.55 7.13
CA VAL A 405 -29.61 -45.28 7.81
C VAL A 405 -30.22 -45.32 9.20
N PRO A 406 -29.52 -44.92 10.27
CA PRO A 406 -30.05 -44.89 11.61
C PRO A 406 -31.34 -44.04 11.68
N ASN A 407 -32.32 -44.49 12.48
CA ASN A 407 -33.55 -43.70 12.67
C ASN A 407 -33.27 -42.33 13.29
N ASP A 408 -32.27 -42.24 14.14
CA ASP A 408 -31.73 -41.01 14.72
C ASP A 408 -30.50 -40.62 13.92
N LEU A 409 -30.66 -39.70 12.97
CA LEU A 409 -29.55 -39.12 12.22
C LEU A 409 -28.66 -38.30 13.15
N PRO A 410 -27.34 -38.33 12.98
CA PRO A 410 -26.42 -37.40 13.61
C PRO A 410 -26.86 -35.94 13.35
N VAL A 411 -26.72 -35.10 14.35
CA VAL A 411 -27.09 -33.66 14.27
C VAL A 411 -25.89 -32.73 14.42
N ASP A 412 -24.74 -33.30 14.84
CA ASP A 412 -23.50 -32.60 15.10
C ASP A 412 -22.54 -32.57 13.91
N GLY A 413 -22.96 -33.02 12.75
CA GLY A 413 -22.16 -33.05 11.53
C GLY A 413 -23.00 -33.19 10.26
N VAL A 414 -22.32 -33.32 9.14
CA VAL A 414 -22.92 -33.46 7.81
C VAL A 414 -23.20 -34.93 7.52
N VAL A 415 -24.42 -35.26 7.16
CA VAL A 415 -24.82 -36.64 6.79
C VAL A 415 -24.80 -36.81 5.27
N ILE A 416 -24.02 -37.75 4.77
CA ILE A 416 -23.96 -38.14 3.34
C ILE A 416 -24.58 -39.51 3.19
N LEU A 417 -25.66 -39.62 2.42
CA LEU A 417 -26.36 -40.85 2.11
C LEU A 417 -26.10 -41.23 0.67
N ALA A 418 -25.38 -42.34 0.44
CA ALA A 418 -25.09 -42.89 -0.88
C ALA A 418 -25.87 -44.21 -1.09
N ASP A 419 -26.84 -44.21 -2.01
CA ASP A 419 -27.76 -45.33 -2.32
C ASP A 419 -28.41 -45.93 -1.05
N PRO A 420 -29.07 -45.13 -0.20
CA PRO A 420 -29.64 -45.61 1.05
C PRO A 420 -30.80 -46.57 0.81
N ASP A 421 -30.88 -47.68 1.59
CA ASP A 421 -32.03 -48.60 1.56
C ASP A 421 -33.31 -47.97 2.13
N SER A 422 -33.16 -47.04 3.08
CA SER A 422 -34.25 -46.28 3.70
C SER A 422 -33.72 -44.97 4.25
N ILE A 423 -34.55 -43.94 4.25
CA ILE A 423 -34.24 -42.62 4.81
C ILE A 423 -35.23 -42.35 5.95
N PRO A 424 -34.78 -41.94 7.14
CA PRO A 424 -35.67 -41.55 8.24
C PRO A 424 -36.53 -40.34 7.87
N SER A 425 -37.78 -40.33 8.33
CA SER A 425 -38.71 -39.24 8.04
C SER A 425 -38.25 -37.86 8.54
N ARG A 426 -37.40 -37.82 9.57
CA ARG A 426 -36.79 -36.57 10.07
C ARG A 426 -35.90 -35.89 9.00
N ALA A 427 -35.36 -36.62 8.05
CA ALA A 427 -34.59 -36.04 6.96
C ALA A 427 -35.42 -35.13 6.03
N GLY A 428 -36.77 -35.16 6.10
CA GLY A 428 -37.63 -34.39 5.20
C GLY A 428 -37.59 -34.82 3.73
N ILE A 429 -36.88 -35.91 3.44
CA ILE A 429 -36.75 -36.51 2.10
C ILE A 429 -37.08 -37.99 2.13
N THR A 430 -37.71 -38.49 1.11
CA THR A 430 -38.13 -39.90 1.02
C THR A 430 -37.75 -40.53 -0.31
N LEU A 431 -37.55 -41.87 -0.29
CA LEU A 431 -37.32 -42.65 -1.48
C LEU A 431 -38.65 -42.89 -2.19
N GLY A 432 -38.71 -42.55 -3.47
CA GLY A 432 -39.84 -42.76 -4.33
C GLY A 432 -39.73 -44.08 -5.13
N LYS A 433 -40.10 -44.02 -6.41
CA LYS A 433 -40.04 -45.16 -7.30
C LYS A 433 -38.59 -45.49 -7.72
N GLN A 434 -38.25 -46.78 -7.67
CA GLN A 434 -36.97 -47.26 -8.22
C GLN A 434 -37.12 -47.49 -9.75
N TYR A 435 -36.13 -47.01 -10.47
CA TYR A 435 -36.02 -47.14 -11.92
C TYR A 435 -34.80 -48.01 -12.27
N THR A 436 -34.98 -48.88 -13.27
CA THR A 436 -33.87 -49.63 -13.87
C THR A 436 -34.01 -49.45 -15.37
N SER A 437 -32.91 -49.08 -16.02
CA SER A 437 -32.89 -48.87 -17.46
C SER A 437 -33.12 -50.19 -18.23
N GLN A 438 -33.77 -50.12 -19.38
CA GLN A 438 -33.98 -51.32 -20.23
C GLN A 438 -32.63 -51.91 -20.67
N ASN A 439 -32.47 -53.20 -20.49
CA ASN A 439 -31.22 -53.91 -20.81
C ASN A 439 -29.96 -53.33 -20.17
N MET A 440 -30.10 -52.65 -19.03
CA MET A 440 -29.00 -51.95 -18.33
C MET A 440 -28.27 -50.93 -19.23
N THR A 441 -28.99 -50.28 -20.15
CA THR A 441 -28.42 -49.22 -20.99
C THR A 441 -28.17 -47.97 -20.13
N PRO A 442 -26.95 -47.44 -20.12
CA PRO A 442 -26.64 -46.24 -19.33
C PRO A 442 -27.48 -45.02 -19.74
N ILE A 443 -27.96 -44.28 -18.78
CA ILE A 443 -28.69 -43.00 -18.95
C ILE A 443 -27.86 -41.88 -18.32
N ASN A 444 -27.64 -40.79 -19.05
CA ASN A 444 -26.88 -39.67 -18.56
C ASN A 444 -27.66 -38.87 -17.49
N LEU A 445 -26.94 -38.37 -16.52
CA LEU A 445 -27.46 -37.36 -15.59
C LEU A 445 -27.48 -35.97 -16.25
N THR A 446 -28.20 -35.07 -15.66
CA THR A 446 -28.22 -33.64 -15.98
C THR A 446 -27.98 -32.85 -14.71
N GLY A 447 -27.12 -31.85 -14.75
CA GLY A 447 -26.99 -30.86 -13.66
C GLY A 447 -28.18 -29.94 -13.67
N VAL A 448 -28.85 -29.80 -12.53
CA VAL A 448 -30.03 -28.94 -12.37
C VAL A 448 -29.60 -27.56 -11.85
N GLU A 449 -29.12 -27.47 -10.64
CA GLU A 449 -28.57 -26.25 -10.06
C GLU A 449 -27.06 -26.18 -10.32
N LYS A 450 -26.67 -25.85 -11.54
CA LYS A 450 -25.26 -25.86 -11.99
C LYS A 450 -24.40 -24.78 -11.30
N GLU A 451 -25.01 -23.71 -10.80
CA GLU A 451 -24.32 -22.61 -10.09
C GLU A 451 -24.19 -22.88 -8.58
N HIS A 452 -24.73 -23.99 -8.09
CA HIS A 452 -24.58 -24.36 -6.68
C HIS A 452 -23.12 -24.73 -6.37
N PRO A 453 -22.51 -24.26 -5.26
CA PRO A 453 -21.10 -24.52 -4.94
C PRO A 453 -20.70 -26.00 -4.95
N LEU A 454 -21.60 -26.88 -4.56
CA LEU A 454 -21.37 -28.34 -4.64
C LEU A 454 -21.16 -28.86 -6.07
N MET A 455 -21.58 -28.11 -7.09
CA MET A 455 -21.44 -28.47 -8.50
C MET A 455 -20.27 -27.80 -9.20
N ASP A 456 -19.43 -27.10 -8.46
CA ASP A 456 -18.31 -26.36 -9.01
C ASP A 456 -17.37 -27.29 -9.78
N ASN A 457 -17.13 -26.99 -11.06
CA ASN A 457 -16.34 -27.79 -11.99
C ASN A 457 -16.79 -29.27 -12.14
N VAL A 458 -17.98 -29.66 -11.66
CA VAL A 458 -18.56 -31.02 -11.82
C VAL A 458 -19.45 -31.08 -13.05
N ASN A 459 -19.13 -31.94 -13.98
CA ASN A 459 -19.97 -32.15 -15.17
C ASN A 459 -20.88 -33.35 -15.03
N ALA A 460 -22.09 -33.13 -14.52
CA ALA A 460 -23.09 -34.19 -14.36
C ALA A 460 -23.43 -34.94 -15.68
N GLU A 461 -23.29 -34.31 -16.84
CA GLU A 461 -23.62 -34.89 -18.14
C GLU A 461 -22.66 -36.02 -18.56
N ASN A 462 -21.46 -36.10 -17.93
CA ASN A 462 -20.54 -37.20 -18.11
C ASN A 462 -20.95 -38.46 -17.30
N VAL A 463 -21.80 -38.28 -16.30
CA VAL A 463 -22.21 -39.32 -15.39
C VAL A 463 -23.37 -40.13 -15.98
N THR A 464 -23.26 -41.43 -15.94
CA THR A 464 -24.30 -42.36 -16.40
C THR A 464 -24.73 -43.30 -15.28
N VAL A 465 -26.01 -43.60 -15.24
CA VAL A 465 -26.60 -44.56 -14.29
C VAL A 465 -27.46 -45.58 -15.00
N THR A 466 -27.51 -46.79 -14.47
CA THR A 466 -28.36 -47.86 -14.98
C THR A 466 -29.51 -48.19 -14.02
N LYS A 467 -29.34 -47.88 -12.74
CA LYS A 467 -30.35 -48.05 -11.69
C LYS A 467 -30.31 -46.86 -10.72
N PHE A 468 -31.46 -46.30 -10.42
CA PHE A 468 -31.59 -45.17 -9.49
C PHE A 468 -32.96 -45.14 -8.84
N THR A 469 -33.08 -44.42 -7.73
CA THR A 469 -34.34 -44.25 -7.02
C THR A 469 -34.71 -42.73 -7.02
N GLU A 470 -35.98 -42.44 -7.27
CA GLU A 470 -36.50 -41.07 -7.21
C GLU A 470 -36.38 -40.52 -5.78
N LEU A 471 -35.91 -39.31 -5.64
CA LEU A 471 -35.95 -38.55 -4.38
C LEU A 471 -37.18 -37.66 -4.37
N ARG A 472 -37.92 -37.67 -3.26
CA ARG A 472 -39.11 -36.83 -3.03
C ARG A 472 -38.96 -36.07 -1.73
N THR A 473 -39.16 -34.78 -1.79
CA THR A 473 -39.11 -33.89 -0.60
C THR A 473 -40.28 -32.90 -0.59
N THR A 474 -40.62 -32.44 0.61
CA THR A 474 -41.51 -31.30 0.85
C THR A 474 -40.73 -30.15 1.43
N ASP A 475 -39.48 -30.37 1.79
CA ASP A 475 -38.59 -29.39 2.38
C ASP A 475 -37.75 -28.69 1.30
N ASP A 476 -37.04 -27.64 1.68
CA ASP A 476 -36.21 -26.83 0.80
C ASP A 476 -34.84 -27.51 0.57
N TYR A 477 -34.81 -28.42 -0.40
CA TYR A 477 -33.61 -29.11 -0.86
C TYR A 477 -33.15 -28.56 -2.21
N ALA A 478 -31.89 -28.22 -2.35
CA ALA A 478 -31.26 -27.99 -3.65
C ALA A 478 -31.20 -29.29 -4.47
N THR A 479 -31.69 -29.26 -5.69
CA THR A 479 -31.59 -30.38 -6.61
C THR A 479 -30.32 -30.24 -7.46
N LEU A 480 -29.28 -31.02 -7.17
CA LEU A 480 -27.99 -30.91 -7.84
C LEU A 480 -27.97 -31.66 -9.17
N MET A 481 -28.43 -32.93 -9.18
CA MET A 481 -28.44 -33.77 -10.36
C MET A 481 -29.77 -34.49 -10.50
N ALA A 482 -30.20 -34.71 -11.75
CA ALA A 482 -31.39 -35.46 -12.09
C ALA A 482 -31.16 -36.41 -13.26
N VAL A 483 -31.98 -37.47 -13.38
CA VAL A 483 -32.11 -38.30 -14.59
C VAL A 483 -33.38 -37.83 -15.29
N GLN A 484 -33.23 -37.15 -16.44
CA GLN A 484 -34.33 -36.41 -17.05
C GLN A 484 -34.92 -35.41 -16.05
N ASP A 485 -36.14 -35.60 -15.55
CA ASP A 485 -36.78 -34.73 -14.56
C ASP A 485 -36.87 -35.40 -13.16
N VAL A 486 -36.21 -36.53 -12.95
CA VAL A 486 -36.24 -37.29 -11.69
C VAL A 486 -35.03 -36.94 -10.85
N PRO A 487 -35.18 -36.23 -9.71
CA PRO A 487 -34.08 -35.88 -8.81
C PRO A 487 -33.36 -37.12 -8.26
N VAL A 488 -32.03 -37.15 -8.31
CA VAL A 488 -31.22 -38.27 -7.84
C VAL A 488 -30.07 -37.85 -6.92
N VAL A 489 -29.70 -36.55 -6.93
CA VAL A 489 -28.77 -35.97 -5.95
C VAL A 489 -29.37 -34.66 -5.45
N MET A 490 -29.55 -34.59 -4.14
CA MET A 490 -30.12 -33.41 -3.46
C MET A 490 -29.30 -33.07 -2.22
N ALA A 491 -29.23 -31.79 -1.88
CA ALA A 491 -28.51 -31.29 -0.72
C ALA A 491 -29.34 -30.27 0.09
N LYS A 492 -29.12 -30.24 1.39
CA LYS A 492 -29.71 -29.30 2.33
C LYS A 492 -28.62 -28.77 3.25
N ASN A 493 -28.61 -27.46 3.50
CA ASN A 493 -27.69 -26.80 4.41
C ASN A 493 -28.47 -25.86 5.33
N GLU A 494 -28.98 -26.41 6.41
CA GLU A 494 -29.63 -25.65 7.48
C GLU A 494 -28.93 -25.91 8.82
N PRO A 495 -29.02 -24.97 9.78
CA PRO A 495 -28.33 -25.09 11.06
C PRO A 495 -28.62 -26.40 11.81
N ASP A 496 -29.85 -26.87 11.75
CA ASP A 496 -30.31 -28.10 12.43
C ASP A 496 -30.11 -29.37 11.58
N GLN A 497 -29.78 -29.24 10.30
CA GLN A 497 -29.63 -30.39 9.40
C GLN A 497 -28.81 -30.08 8.14
N LYS A 498 -27.64 -30.67 8.05
CA LYS A 498 -26.78 -30.66 6.87
C LYS A 498 -26.75 -32.05 6.28
N ILE A 499 -27.30 -32.22 5.07
CA ILE A 499 -27.45 -33.56 4.46
C ILE A 499 -27.29 -33.51 2.93
N VAL A 500 -26.57 -34.47 2.42
CA VAL A 500 -26.45 -34.76 0.97
C VAL A 500 -26.96 -36.15 0.71
N VAL A 501 -27.90 -36.32 -0.23
CA VAL A 501 -28.46 -37.60 -0.60
C VAL A 501 -28.20 -37.90 -2.06
N MET A 502 -27.59 -39.04 -2.35
CA MET A 502 -27.36 -39.59 -3.67
C MET A 502 -28.11 -40.94 -3.76
N SER A 503 -29.14 -41.00 -4.57
CA SER A 503 -30.10 -42.12 -4.59
C SER A 503 -29.81 -43.20 -5.66
N PHE A 504 -28.57 -43.29 -6.07
CA PHE A 504 -28.09 -44.37 -6.96
C PHE A 504 -26.80 -44.98 -6.44
N SER A 505 -26.59 -46.24 -6.73
CA SER A 505 -25.39 -46.98 -6.35
C SER A 505 -24.24 -46.64 -7.29
N LEU A 506 -23.06 -46.42 -6.74
CA LEU A 506 -21.82 -46.27 -7.49
C LEU A 506 -21.48 -47.57 -8.29
N HIS A 507 -21.98 -48.72 -7.87
CA HIS A 507 -21.85 -49.99 -8.64
C HIS A 507 -22.68 -49.99 -9.92
N TYR A 508 -23.73 -49.17 -10.01
CA TYR A 508 -24.62 -49.04 -11.18
C TYR A 508 -24.44 -47.70 -11.91
N SER A 509 -23.32 -47.03 -11.67
CA SER A 509 -22.93 -45.76 -12.25
C SER A 509 -21.46 -45.79 -12.70
N ASN A 510 -21.09 -44.95 -13.64
CA ASN A 510 -19.69 -44.66 -13.96
C ASN A 510 -19.07 -43.55 -13.10
N LEU A 511 -19.83 -42.93 -12.21
CA LEU A 511 -19.37 -41.76 -11.43
C LEU A 511 -18.07 -42.08 -10.68
N SER A 512 -17.99 -43.21 -10.00
CA SER A 512 -16.84 -43.59 -9.17
C SER A 512 -15.50 -43.71 -9.92
N ILE A 513 -15.53 -43.80 -11.25
CA ILE A 513 -14.32 -43.85 -12.09
C ILE A 513 -14.04 -42.56 -12.86
N LEU A 514 -14.87 -41.53 -12.69
CA LEU A 514 -14.70 -40.21 -13.28
C LEU A 514 -14.00 -39.28 -12.28
N LEU A 515 -13.27 -38.29 -12.81
CA LEU A 515 -12.68 -37.24 -11.99
C LEU A 515 -13.74 -36.33 -11.31
N ASP A 516 -14.95 -36.31 -11.87
CA ASP A 516 -16.10 -35.61 -11.29
C ASP A 516 -16.45 -36.09 -9.88
N PHE A 517 -16.17 -37.37 -9.54
CA PHE A 517 -16.52 -37.91 -8.24
C PHE A 517 -15.64 -37.37 -7.08
N PRO A 518 -14.32 -37.53 -7.13
CA PRO A 518 -13.49 -36.91 -6.09
C PRO A 518 -13.66 -35.39 -6.03
N LEU A 519 -13.92 -34.74 -7.15
CA LEU A 519 -14.18 -33.31 -7.17
C LEU A 519 -15.51 -32.96 -6.48
N PHE A 520 -16.59 -33.68 -6.78
CA PHE A 520 -17.87 -33.52 -6.11
C PHE A 520 -17.77 -33.75 -4.59
N MET A 521 -17.05 -34.81 -4.19
CA MET A 521 -16.80 -35.07 -2.76
C MET A 521 -15.97 -33.99 -2.12
N TYR A 522 -14.92 -33.47 -2.79
CA TYR A 522 -14.14 -32.35 -2.29
C TYR A 522 -15.01 -31.10 -2.07
N ASN A 523 -15.88 -30.78 -3.05
CA ASN A 523 -16.81 -29.65 -2.92
C ASN A 523 -17.76 -29.82 -1.73
N ILE A 524 -18.19 -31.04 -1.41
CA ILE A 524 -19.01 -31.31 -0.21
C ILE A 524 -18.23 -30.99 1.05
N PHE A 525 -16.99 -31.46 1.16
CA PHE A 525 -16.19 -31.19 2.35
C PHE A 525 -15.88 -29.70 2.50
N GLU A 526 -15.47 -29.03 1.43
CA GLU A 526 -15.16 -27.60 1.43
C GLU A 526 -16.40 -26.73 1.72
N TYR A 527 -17.54 -27.07 1.14
CA TYR A 527 -18.77 -26.30 1.34
C TYR A 527 -19.31 -26.35 2.78
N TYR A 528 -19.28 -27.55 3.39
CA TYR A 528 -19.83 -27.76 4.73
C TYR A 528 -18.81 -27.55 5.86
N SER A 529 -17.53 -27.67 5.55
CA SER A 529 -16.42 -27.46 6.48
C SER A 529 -15.31 -26.69 5.78
N PRO A 530 -15.54 -25.40 5.46
CA PRO A 530 -14.49 -24.59 4.87
C PRO A 530 -13.34 -24.39 5.86
N SER A 531 -12.11 -24.21 5.34
CA SER A 531 -10.97 -23.77 6.14
C SER A 531 -11.25 -22.37 6.67
N THR A 532 -10.81 -22.09 7.90
CA THR A 532 -11.03 -20.79 8.56
C THR A 532 -10.42 -19.67 7.72
N PHE A 533 -9.18 -19.87 7.25
CA PHE A 533 -8.45 -18.99 6.33
C PHE A 533 -7.51 -19.81 5.45
N THR A 534 -7.02 -19.21 4.37
CA THR A 534 -6.18 -19.89 3.38
C THR A 534 -4.70 -19.79 3.68
N GLU A 535 -4.29 -18.78 4.42
CA GLU A 535 -2.91 -18.45 4.78
C GLU A 535 -2.84 -18.12 6.27
N TYR A 536 -1.66 -18.28 6.88
CA TYR A 536 -1.41 -18.03 8.30
C TYR A 536 -0.56 -16.78 8.55
N VAL A 537 -0.16 -16.06 7.48
CA VAL A 537 0.62 -14.83 7.55
C VAL A 537 -0.02 -13.79 6.63
N PHE A 538 -0.29 -12.63 7.16
CA PHE A 538 -0.92 -11.51 6.45
C PHE A 538 -0.14 -10.22 6.71
N ASN A 539 -0.25 -9.23 5.84
CA ASN A 539 0.25 -7.90 6.15
C ASN A 539 -0.79 -7.08 6.93
N VAL A 540 -0.34 -6.05 7.61
CA VAL A 540 -1.24 -5.06 8.20
C VAL A 540 -2.14 -4.47 7.11
N ASN A 541 -3.44 -4.34 7.41
CA ASN A 541 -4.50 -3.88 6.52
C ASN A 541 -4.85 -4.81 5.34
N ASP A 542 -4.30 -6.02 5.25
CA ASP A 542 -4.77 -7.01 4.28
C ASP A 542 -6.24 -7.38 4.55
N GLU A 543 -7.00 -7.66 3.48
CA GLU A 543 -8.34 -8.23 3.58
C GLU A 543 -8.27 -9.73 3.84
N ILE A 544 -8.44 -10.12 5.09
CA ILE A 544 -8.44 -11.52 5.51
C ILE A 544 -9.85 -12.09 5.37
N THR A 545 -10.04 -12.98 4.40
CA THR A 545 -11.32 -13.68 4.24
C THR A 545 -11.43 -14.80 5.25
N LEU A 546 -12.44 -14.72 6.11
CA LEU A 546 -12.72 -15.70 7.17
C LEU A 546 -13.97 -16.51 6.84
N ASN A 547 -13.85 -17.80 7.02
CA ASN A 547 -14.95 -18.75 7.01
C ASN A 547 -15.08 -19.44 8.37
N SER A 548 -16.23 -20.01 8.65
CA SER A 548 -16.45 -20.72 9.91
C SER A 548 -17.23 -22.03 9.71
N ARG A 549 -16.92 -23.00 10.57
CA ARG A 549 -17.71 -24.22 10.75
C ARG A 549 -18.75 -24.10 11.86
N SER A 550 -18.70 -22.99 12.63
CA SER A 550 -19.60 -22.66 13.72
C SER A 550 -20.48 -21.47 13.37
N GLU A 551 -21.51 -21.23 14.17
CA GLU A 551 -22.37 -20.03 14.02
C GLU A 551 -21.66 -18.74 14.44
N MET A 552 -20.60 -18.84 15.25
CA MET A 552 -19.84 -17.72 15.77
C MET A 552 -18.34 -18.04 15.76
N LEU A 553 -17.55 -17.03 15.45
CA LEU A 553 -16.10 -17.05 15.47
C LEU A 553 -15.63 -15.87 16.33
N GLU A 554 -14.75 -16.15 17.29
CA GLU A 554 -14.14 -15.14 18.14
C GLU A 554 -12.70 -14.89 17.71
N ILE A 555 -12.32 -13.60 17.64
CA ILE A 555 -10.95 -13.19 17.33
C ILE A 555 -10.39 -12.45 18.52
N SER A 556 -9.22 -12.90 18.99
CA SER A 556 -8.46 -12.28 20.07
C SER A 556 -7.03 -11.94 19.65
N ASP A 557 -6.41 -11.01 20.37
CA ASP A 557 -4.98 -10.71 20.23
C ASP A 557 -4.12 -11.77 20.95
N GLY A 558 -2.79 -11.65 20.82
CA GLY A 558 -1.83 -12.54 21.48
C GLY A 558 -1.86 -12.51 23.01
N ASN A 559 -2.65 -11.62 23.63
CA ASN A 559 -2.86 -11.51 25.07
C ASN A 559 -4.26 -12.01 25.50
N ASP A 560 -4.97 -12.73 24.63
CA ASP A 560 -6.35 -13.20 24.81
C ASP A 560 -7.39 -12.09 25.02
N ASN A 561 -7.12 -10.85 24.56
CA ASN A 561 -8.15 -9.82 24.55
C ASN A 561 -9.02 -9.98 23.31
N ILE A 562 -10.34 -10.13 23.51
CA ILE A 562 -11.30 -10.27 22.42
C ILE A 562 -11.35 -8.95 21.65
N ILE A 563 -11.11 -9.01 20.33
CA ILE A 563 -11.17 -7.89 19.41
C ILE A 563 -12.56 -7.80 18.80
N THR A 564 -13.08 -8.94 18.32
CA THR A 564 -14.39 -9.00 17.67
C THR A 564 -14.96 -10.41 17.66
N GLU A 565 -16.29 -10.47 17.62
CA GLU A 565 -17.08 -11.69 17.39
C GLU A 565 -17.76 -11.57 16.01
N ILE A 566 -17.74 -12.64 15.23
CA ILE A 566 -18.28 -12.69 13.86
C ILE A 566 -19.32 -13.80 13.77
N THR A 567 -20.48 -13.49 13.17
CA THR A 567 -21.60 -14.43 13.03
C THR A 567 -22.11 -14.57 11.59
N GLU A 568 -21.56 -13.78 10.65
CA GLU A 568 -21.92 -13.86 9.23
C GLU A 568 -20.70 -14.26 8.41
N PHE A 569 -20.82 -15.30 7.58
CA PHE A 569 -19.72 -15.86 6.79
C PHE A 569 -20.11 -16.07 5.32
N PRO A 570 -19.17 -15.95 4.36
CA PRO A 570 -17.80 -15.44 4.55
C PRO A 570 -17.76 -13.95 4.90
N THR A 571 -16.77 -13.53 5.65
CA THR A 571 -16.56 -12.13 5.99
C THR A 571 -15.11 -11.72 5.77
N ASN A 572 -14.89 -10.43 5.52
CA ASN A 572 -13.55 -9.86 5.41
C ASN A 572 -13.21 -9.10 6.67
N LEU A 573 -12.06 -9.41 7.25
CA LEU A 573 -11.48 -8.73 8.40
C LEU A 573 -10.24 -7.96 7.96
N GLN A 574 -10.07 -6.74 8.48
CA GLN A 574 -8.83 -5.98 8.36
C GLN A 574 -8.27 -5.70 9.74
N LEU A 575 -7.00 -6.03 9.95
CA LEU A 575 -6.29 -5.79 11.20
C LEU A 575 -5.24 -4.69 11.00
N LYS A 576 -5.25 -3.71 11.89
CA LYS A 576 -4.43 -2.50 11.79
C LYS A 576 -3.11 -2.57 12.55
N THR A 577 -2.93 -3.58 13.38
CA THR A 577 -1.74 -3.73 14.22
C THR A 577 -1.03 -5.04 13.90
N PRO A 578 0.31 -5.06 13.80
CA PRO A 578 1.06 -6.30 13.65
C PRO A 578 1.03 -7.09 14.95
N GLY A 579 1.15 -8.41 14.83
CA GLY A 579 1.20 -9.29 15.98
C GLY A 579 0.54 -10.63 15.75
N ILE A 580 0.44 -11.41 16.82
CA ILE A 580 -0.21 -12.71 16.84
C ILE A 580 -1.70 -12.51 17.08
N TYR A 581 -2.51 -13.20 16.31
CA TYR A 581 -3.96 -13.25 16.47
C TYR A 581 -4.43 -14.70 16.56
N LYS A 582 -5.49 -14.91 17.35
CA LYS A 582 -6.08 -16.21 17.58
C LYS A 582 -7.55 -16.18 17.18
N VAL A 583 -7.96 -17.21 16.47
CA VAL A 583 -9.34 -17.47 16.09
C VAL A 583 -9.83 -18.67 16.87
N SER A 584 -10.92 -18.51 17.60
CA SER A 584 -11.58 -19.59 18.33
C SER A 584 -12.97 -19.81 17.80
N GLN A 585 -13.33 -21.06 17.55
CA GLN A 585 -14.66 -21.49 17.12
C GLN A 585 -15.04 -22.81 17.72
N THR A 586 -16.33 -22.99 18.01
CA THR A 586 -16.87 -24.26 18.50
C THR A 586 -17.83 -24.81 17.45
N PRO A 587 -17.42 -25.75 16.58
CA PRO A 587 -18.28 -26.43 15.64
C PRO A 587 -19.41 -27.20 16.35
N ILE A 588 -20.42 -27.63 15.57
CA ILE A 588 -21.55 -28.39 16.12
C ILE A 588 -21.09 -29.68 16.81
N SER A 589 -19.95 -30.25 16.40
CA SER A 589 -19.30 -31.39 17.08
C SER A 589 -18.89 -31.13 18.53
N GLY A 590 -18.95 -29.87 18.99
CA GLY A 590 -18.64 -29.47 20.36
C GLY A 590 -17.15 -29.45 20.69
N ILE A 591 -16.26 -29.72 19.74
CA ILE A 591 -14.81 -29.64 19.91
C ILE A 591 -14.36 -28.24 19.57
N GLU A 592 -13.87 -27.50 20.54
CA GLU A 592 -13.31 -26.17 20.33
C GLU A 592 -12.06 -26.27 19.45
N VAL A 593 -12.00 -25.41 18.44
CA VAL A 593 -10.88 -25.30 17.52
C VAL A 593 -10.27 -23.91 17.67
N GLU A 594 -8.99 -23.89 17.96
CA GLU A 594 -8.19 -22.68 18.04
C GLU A 594 -7.13 -22.69 16.94
N GLU A 595 -7.06 -21.62 16.18
CA GLU A 595 -6.06 -21.41 15.13
C GLU A 595 -5.41 -20.04 15.32
N CYS A 596 -4.08 -19.99 15.25
CA CYS A 596 -3.34 -18.73 15.32
C CYS A 596 -2.82 -18.33 13.94
N PHE A 597 -2.75 -17.03 13.71
CA PHE A 597 -2.13 -16.45 12.54
C PHE A 597 -1.31 -15.21 12.91
N PHE A 598 -0.43 -14.81 12.04
CA PHE A 598 0.46 -13.68 12.25
C PHE A 598 0.17 -12.57 11.26
N VAL A 599 0.13 -11.32 11.76
CA VAL A 599 0.06 -10.12 10.95
C VAL A 599 1.41 -9.44 11.00
N LYS A 600 2.12 -9.43 9.86
CA LYS A 600 3.46 -8.86 9.73
C LYS A 600 3.44 -7.39 9.33
N MET A 601 4.54 -6.70 9.57
CA MET A 601 4.80 -5.38 9.02
C MET A 601 4.90 -5.44 7.49
N PRO A 602 4.43 -4.43 6.75
CA PRO A 602 4.70 -4.31 5.33
C PRO A 602 6.21 -4.19 5.06
N GLU A 603 6.72 -4.89 4.05
CA GLU A 603 8.16 -4.96 3.74
C GLU A 603 8.76 -3.59 3.40
N ASP A 604 7.97 -2.72 2.78
CA ASP A 604 8.38 -1.37 2.41
C ASP A 604 8.54 -0.44 3.63
N GLU A 605 7.92 -0.73 4.77
CA GLU A 605 8.10 -0.01 6.03
C GLU A 605 9.30 -0.51 6.85
N CYS A 606 9.82 -1.71 6.55
CA CYS A 606 11.03 -2.24 7.15
C CYS A 606 12.31 -1.57 6.60
N ASN A 607 12.22 -0.93 5.43
CA ASN A 607 13.31 -0.15 4.85
C ASN A 607 13.28 1.30 5.36
N ILE A 608 13.99 1.57 6.44
CA ILE A 608 14.05 2.91 7.07
C ILE A 608 14.84 3.97 6.28
N SER A 609 15.33 3.66 5.07
CA SER A 609 16.13 4.55 4.23
C SER A 609 15.56 4.74 2.82
N GLU A 610 14.24 4.69 2.67
CA GLU A 610 13.58 4.79 1.37
C GLU A 610 13.87 6.12 0.66
N GLU A 611 14.12 6.04 -0.67
CA GLU A 611 14.20 7.18 -1.57
C GLU A 611 13.06 7.10 -2.61
N ILE A 612 12.37 8.21 -2.83
CA ILE A 612 11.31 8.32 -3.84
C ILE A 612 11.71 9.35 -4.89
N ASP A 613 11.58 9.03 -6.17
CA ASP A 613 12.01 9.87 -7.28
C ASP A 613 11.27 11.21 -7.32
N THR A 614 9.96 11.23 -7.11
CA THR A 614 9.15 12.44 -7.22
C THR A 614 8.02 12.46 -6.22
N LEU A 615 7.75 13.64 -5.65
CA LEU A 615 6.46 13.97 -5.08
C LEU A 615 5.52 14.36 -6.22
N ALA A 616 4.69 13.43 -6.67
CA ALA A 616 3.75 13.67 -7.78
C ALA A 616 2.70 14.71 -7.36
N ASN A 617 2.99 15.99 -7.59
CA ASN A 617 1.98 17.02 -7.48
C ASN A 617 2.11 18.13 -8.53
N PRO A 618 1.23 18.15 -9.56
CA PRO A 618 1.29 19.14 -10.63
C PRO A 618 0.91 20.57 -10.20
N TYR A 619 0.18 20.74 -9.09
CA TYR A 619 -0.32 22.06 -8.68
C TYR A 619 0.77 22.96 -8.07
N PHE A 620 1.79 22.40 -7.44
CA PHE A 620 2.93 23.17 -6.93
C PHE A 620 3.95 23.58 -8.00
N ALA A 621 3.76 23.15 -9.25
CA ALA A 621 4.66 23.47 -10.38
C ALA A 621 4.43 24.85 -11.03
N GLN A 622 3.44 25.62 -10.62
CA GLN A 622 3.29 26.99 -11.11
C GLN A 622 4.40 27.88 -10.52
N GLU A 623 5.38 28.22 -11.35
CA GLU A 623 6.33 29.29 -11.02
C GLU A 623 5.56 30.57 -10.72
N GLU A 624 5.71 31.11 -9.50
CA GLU A 624 5.31 32.49 -9.24
C GLU A 624 6.08 33.39 -10.20
N GLU A 625 5.40 34.03 -11.15
CA GLU A 625 5.95 35.19 -11.82
C GLU A 625 6.26 36.22 -10.73
N LYS A 626 7.55 36.39 -10.42
CA LYS A 626 8.00 37.49 -9.58
C LYS A 626 7.48 38.76 -10.24
N ALA A 627 6.63 39.49 -9.56
CA ALA A 627 6.13 40.76 -10.01
C ALA A 627 7.27 41.80 -9.96
N ASP A 628 8.21 41.66 -10.88
CA ASP A 628 9.28 42.64 -11.05
C ASP A 628 8.68 43.95 -11.57
N VAL A 629 8.98 45.06 -10.90
CA VAL A 629 8.53 46.39 -11.34
C VAL A 629 9.27 46.73 -12.61
N ASP A 630 8.53 46.80 -13.73
CA ASP A 630 9.07 47.20 -15.03
C ASP A 630 9.32 48.70 -15.07
N LEU A 631 10.57 49.10 -15.26
CA LEU A 631 10.98 50.49 -15.38
C LEU A 631 10.86 51.04 -16.80
N LEU A 632 10.40 50.25 -17.77
CA LEU A 632 10.32 50.61 -19.18
C LEU A 632 9.54 51.88 -19.40
N LEU A 633 8.40 52.07 -18.71
CA LEU A 633 7.57 53.29 -18.84
C LEU A 633 8.36 54.57 -18.43
N TYR A 634 9.13 54.52 -17.38
CA TYR A 634 9.91 55.67 -16.89
C TYR A 634 11.03 56.05 -17.85
N PHE A 635 11.73 55.06 -18.40
CA PHE A 635 12.76 55.28 -19.42
C PHE A 635 12.15 55.77 -20.76
N ALA A 636 10.97 55.27 -21.14
CA ALA A 636 10.27 55.73 -22.32
C ALA A 636 9.86 57.19 -22.18
N LEU A 637 9.32 57.61 -21.05
CA LEU A 637 9.00 59.01 -20.79
C LEU A 637 10.25 59.92 -20.78
N ALA A 638 11.36 59.47 -20.21
CA ALA A 638 12.63 60.17 -20.24
C ALA A 638 13.17 60.35 -21.66
N LEU A 639 13.04 59.31 -22.53
CA LEU A 639 13.45 59.39 -23.91
C LEU A 639 12.60 60.42 -24.70
N VAL A 640 11.27 60.42 -24.54
CA VAL A 640 10.38 61.42 -25.16
C VAL A 640 10.76 62.85 -24.72
N ALA A 641 11.03 63.05 -23.44
CA ALA A 641 11.46 64.36 -22.93
C ALA A 641 12.81 64.80 -23.53
N LEU A 642 13.78 63.91 -23.67
CA LEU A 642 15.08 64.16 -24.31
C LEU A 642 14.92 64.53 -25.78
N LEU A 643 14.09 63.79 -26.53
CA LEU A 643 13.80 64.06 -27.95
C LEU A 643 13.09 65.44 -28.12
N PHE A 644 12.20 65.79 -27.16
CA PHE A 644 11.54 67.10 -27.18
C PHE A 644 12.56 68.24 -26.98
N VAL A 645 13.49 68.05 -26.02
CA VAL A 645 14.57 69.03 -25.76
C VAL A 645 15.48 69.15 -27.00
N GLU A 646 15.86 68.05 -27.60
CA GLU A 646 16.65 68.03 -28.85
C GLU A 646 15.94 68.79 -29.99
N TRP A 647 14.66 68.46 -30.21
CA TRP A 647 13.83 69.12 -31.23
C TRP A 647 13.72 70.64 -30.95
N TRP A 648 13.51 71.04 -29.67
CA TRP A 648 13.43 72.45 -29.30
C TRP A 648 14.75 73.19 -29.53
N LEU A 649 15.88 72.57 -29.23
CA LEU A 649 17.21 73.11 -29.47
C LEU A 649 17.48 73.24 -31.01
N GLN A 650 17.07 72.27 -31.80
CA GLN A 650 17.19 72.34 -33.28
C GLN A 650 16.27 73.36 -33.91
N SER A 651 15.01 73.45 -33.48
CA SER A 651 14.02 74.38 -34.06
C SER A 651 14.44 75.86 -33.87
N ARG A 652 15.21 76.18 -32.80
CA ARG A 652 15.78 77.52 -32.61
C ARG A 652 16.93 77.86 -33.56
N GLU A 653 17.40 76.97 -34.41
CA GLU A 653 18.38 77.24 -35.45
C GLU A 653 17.75 77.77 -36.73
N GLN A 654 16.46 77.60 -36.92
CA GLN A 654 15.73 78.02 -38.17
C GLN A 654 15.14 79.44 -38.08
N PHE A 655 15.33 80.19 -36.93
CA PHE A 655 14.95 81.61 -36.78
C PHE A 655 16.13 82.52 -36.60
#